data_8d6049d3c1939a1df59217fa567e3aac
#
_entry.id   8d6049d3c1939a1df59217fa567e3aac
#
_cell.length_a   1.000
_cell.length_b   1.000
_cell.length_c   1.000
_cell.angle_alpha   90.00
_cell.angle_beta   90.00
_cell.angle_gamma   90.00
#
_symmetry.space_group_name_H-M   'P 1'
#
loop_
_entity.id
_entity.type
_entity.pdbx_description
1 polymer ?
#
loop_
_entity_poly.entity_id
_entity_poly.type
_entity_poly.pdbx_seq_one_letter_code
_entity_poly.pdbx_strand_id
1 'polypeptide(L)'
;MLSLSPALAGVTISKSDGIVMTGADGIVMTGADGIVMTGADGYITYGPNGIVMTGADGIVMTGADTVATPNSVRMTSADGANISYTDGIVMTGADGIVMTGADGTTYTANSVTITLANGIVMTGADGIVMTGADGVQRSGANGIVMTGADGIVMTGADGIVMTGADAVRAVGADGVVFAIAPDGLTFTGVTGIVMTGADGIVMTGADGIVMTGADGIVMTGADTNHGLMSVDPELASLLNRTVDDSSINAVLVYHYLPTETDLAQLQSLGFAGGTRFRTLPMVIISGTKDQIAAASRLPGIRSLYTNRTLTFNSEPEVRNATGVERTRRDADLIGRNFGLQPTGRNVTVAVLDTGIDGTHGDLSGRVTKNIKLADTQSASGGFTYPVNSESLPNTDQLYGHGTFVAGVIAGSGGMASGKFAGVAPGANLVGLSAGDATLVYVLGGFDYLLSNPNLGVRVINCSFSANTRYDTNDPVNVATKMLTDSGVNVVFSAGNTGPGTHTLNPYAVAPWVVSVGATDSEGRLADFSSRGDFASPLFHPTLVAPGVNVVSLRGSGIANVTGASGLIGADTQKLNSTELPYYTTANGTSFSAPQVAGAIALMLEANPSLTPAKVKDILERTATPLPAYFEHEVGAGMLNVHAAVLQAAFPGRRIGDWRTLNSGQVQFYNDPLTTFTGTVQPGTNSDSTLSLPANALFASIQIGWGPLWSTNDLGLQVYNNAGSLVAQANSLNLVGLTGKQEKVSLIRPAAGNWRVSVRNSLGLLGTSQTFNGVLQVGRASYAPLNDIGSLSPAVREAIYQNIRTLAMQPNGSSFRPDRTATRADVAMALVAGAQVPQYLAGQPLYSDVQDLTTRLFVESVQSPSNGSIFPDASPGDQFRPNEGVSRLTAAVALVRAAGLRAEAEAKAGTPLAVLDASLVPSELRGYVSLAIEQGLLQSDSLFRPQNLLTRAELAQAIALLETRRGR
;
A
#
# COMPACT_ATOMS: atom_id res chain seq x y z
N MET A 1 -30.02 2.55 41.78
CA MET A 1 -29.60 1.33 41.11
C MET A 1 -30.33 1.20 39.78
N LEU A 2 -29.65 1.45 38.69
CA LEU A 2 -30.13 1.12 37.34
C LEU A 2 -29.63 -0.26 36.97
N SER A 3 -30.55 -1.18 36.68
CA SER A 3 -30.26 -2.50 36.12
C SER A 3 -30.55 -2.44 34.62
N LEU A 4 -29.52 -2.54 33.77
CA LEU A 4 -29.64 -2.59 32.32
C LEU A 4 -29.42 -4.04 31.82
N SER A 5 -30.30 -4.51 30.96
CA SER A 5 -30.30 -5.84 30.33
C SER A 5 -29.47 -5.90 29.02
N PRO A 6 -28.99 -7.06 28.53
CA PRO A 6 -27.82 -7.25 27.69
C PRO A 6 -28.03 -6.96 26.20
N ALA A 7 -28.39 -5.75 25.80
CA ALA A 7 -28.59 -5.40 24.39
C ALA A 7 -28.18 -4.00 23.99
N LEU A 8 -27.14 -3.41 24.60
CA LEU A 8 -26.70 -2.07 24.26
C LEU A 8 -25.19 -2.03 24.00
N ALA A 9 -24.81 -2.16 22.74
CA ALA A 9 -23.49 -1.77 22.26
C ALA A 9 -23.43 -0.23 22.22
N GLY A 10 -22.41 0.38 22.87
CA GLY A 10 -22.13 1.81 22.77
C GLY A 10 -22.92 2.74 23.69
N VAL A 11 -23.03 2.44 24.99
CA VAL A 11 -23.66 3.34 25.98
C VAL A 11 -22.65 4.31 26.54
N THR A 12 -22.95 5.62 26.44
CA THR A 12 -22.22 6.68 27.12
C THR A 12 -23.05 7.14 28.35
N ILE A 13 -22.48 6.99 29.56
CA ILE A 13 -23.14 7.43 30.80
C ILE A 13 -22.27 8.51 31.46
N SER A 14 -22.85 9.68 31.71
CA SER A 14 -22.24 10.80 32.45
C SER A 14 -22.99 11.03 33.75
N LYS A 15 -22.36 10.69 34.87
CA LYS A 15 -22.88 10.82 36.27
C LYS A 15 -24.00 9.85 36.68
N SER A 16 -23.65 8.86 37.50
CA SER A 16 -24.64 8.09 38.28
C SER A 16 -23.95 7.39 39.47
N ASP A 17 -24.66 7.33 40.60
CA ASP A 17 -24.26 6.62 41.80
C ASP A 17 -24.68 5.14 41.70
N GLY A 18 -23.72 4.21 41.74
CA GLY A 18 -23.99 2.75 41.82
C GLY A 18 -24.61 2.08 40.60
N ILE A 19 -23.81 1.70 39.61
CA ILE A 19 -24.24 0.97 38.40
C ILE A 19 -23.78 -0.49 38.47
N VAL A 20 -24.68 -1.41 38.15
CA VAL A 20 -24.38 -2.84 37.97
C VAL A 20 -24.70 -3.23 36.53
N MET A 21 -23.70 -3.74 35.79
CA MET A 21 -23.83 -4.18 34.40
C MET A 21 -23.29 -5.60 34.20
N THR A 22 -23.97 -6.37 33.38
CA THR A 22 -23.57 -7.73 33.00
C THR A 22 -23.66 -7.93 31.50
N GLY A 23 -22.59 -8.41 30.87
CA GLY A 23 -22.56 -8.77 29.44
C GLY A 23 -22.62 -7.60 28.44
N ALA A 24 -21.86 -6.52 28.65
CA ALA A 24 -21.89 -5.37 27.79
C ALA A 24 -20.54 -5.11 27.13
N ASP A 25 -20.58 -4.73 25.85
CA ASP A 25 -19.42 -4.47 25.03
C ASP A 25 -19.31 -2.96 24.74
N GLY A 26 -18.09 -2.40 24.81
CA GLY A 26 -17.80 -1.03 24.35
C GLY A 26 -18.45 0.12 25.13
N ILE A 27 -18.17 0.27 26.43
CA ILE A 27 -18.76 1.29 27.29
C ILE A 27 -17.78 2.42 27.58
N VAL A 28 -18.25 3.68 27.42
CA VAL A 28 -17.54 4.88 27.84
C VAL A 28 -18.27 5.52 29.01
N MET A 29 -17.56 5.68 30.15
CA MET A 29 -18.13 6.27 31.37
C MET A 29 -17.27 7.41 31.89
N THR A 30 -17.92 8.50 32.26
CA THR A 30 -17.29 9.67 32.83
C THR A 30 -17.96 10.07 34.16
N GLY A 31 -17.14 10.21 35.21
CA GLY A 31 -17.59 10.77 36.50
C GLY A 31 -18.57 9.87 37.28
N ALA A 32 -18.39 8.57 37.27
CA ALA A 32 -19.24 7.65 38.01
C ALA A 32 -18.55 7.10 39.27
N ASP A 33 -19.31 7.02 40.37
CA ASP A 33 -18.91 6.44 41.65
C ASP A 33 -19.54 5.05 41.84
N GLY A 34 -18.75 4.03 42.16
CA GLY A 34 -19.23 2.68 42.47
C GLY A 34 -19.81 1.85 41.33
N ILE A 35 -18.97 1.31 40.46
CA ILE A 35 -19.38 0.52 39.29
C ILE A 35 -19.02 -0.95 39.49
N VAL A 36 -19.96 -1.85 39.20
CA VAL A 36 -19.73 -3.29 39.15
C VAL A 36 -20.03 -3.81 37.74
N MET A 37 -19.05 -4.44 37.12
CA MET A 37 -19.17 -4.97 35.75
C MET A 37 -18.68 -6.42 35.69
N THR A 38 -19.40 -7.28 34.97
CA THR A 38 -19.05 -8.69 34.80
C THR A 38 -19.21 -9.10 33.33
N GLY A 39 -18.20 -9.76 32.76
CA GLY A 39 -18.24 -10.33 31.41
C GLY A 39 -18.24 -9.32 30.28
N ALA A 40 -17.28 -8.49 30.27
CA ALA A 40 -17.26 -7.33 29.37
C ALA A 40 -15.92 -7.16 28.62
N ASP A 41 -16.00 -6.79 27.36
CA ASP A 41 -14.87 -6.57 26.47
C ASP A 41 -14.74 -5.07 26.14
N GLY A 42 -13.56 -4.45 26.41
CA GLY A 42 -13.18 -3.10 26.00
C GLY A 42 -13.85 -1.92 26.70
N TYR A 43 -13.27 -1.35 27.79
CA TYR A 43 -13.83 -0.22 28.55
C TYR A 43 -12.94 1.02 28.58
N ILE A 44 -13.61 2.18 28.62
CA ILE A 44 -13.01 3.49 28.96
C ILE A 44 -13.75 4.05 30.16
N THR A 45 -13.03 4.29 31.30
CA THR A 45 -13.59 4.95 32.49
C THR A 45 -12.83 6.22 32.81
N TYR A 46 -13.57 7.29 33.10
CA TYR A 46 -13.03 8.58 33.51
C TYR A 46 -13.46 8.90 34.94
N GLY A 47 -12.49 8.94 35.87
CA GLY A 47 -12.65 9.51 37.22
C GLY A 47 -13.62 8.81 38.16
N PRO A 48 -13.33 7.60 38.64
CA PRO A 48 -14.24 6.91 39.55
C PRO A 48 -13.67 6.68 40.94
N ASN A 49 -14.56 6.73 41.93
CA ASN A 49 -14.37 6.16 43.24
C ASN A 49 -15.04 4.74 43.29
N GLY A 50 -14.23 3.67 43.39
CA GLY A 50 -14.70 2.29 43.61
C GLY A 50 -15.29 1.57 42.41
N ILE A 51 -14.45 0.90 41.62
CA ILE A 51 -14.83 0.07 40.47
C ILE A 51 -14.55 -1.39 40.74
N VAL A 52 -15.49 -2.27 40.42
CA VAL A 52 -15.31 -3.72 40.41
C VAL A 52 -15.58 -4.29 39.02
N MET A 53 -14.56 -4.91 38.41
CA MET A 53 -14.67 -5.54 37.10
C MET A 53 -14.23 -7.00 37.15
N THR A 54 -14.94 -7.86 36.43
CA THR A 54 -14.63 -9.30 36.32
C THR A 54 -14.71 -9.74 34.86
N GLY A 55 -13.68 -10.42 34.36
CA GLY A 55 -13.64 -11.00 33.02
C GLY A 55 -13.53 -9.97 31.89
N ALA A 56 -12.61 -9.04 32.01
CA ALA A 56 -12.43 -7.97 31.03
C ALA A 56 -11.15 -8.17 30.20
N ASP A 57 -11.29 -8.07 28.89
CA ASP A 57 -10.19 -7.98 27.93
C ASP A 57 -10.09 -6.54 27.41
N GLY A 58 -8.87 -5.96 27.36
CA GLY A 58 -8.62 -4.65 26.79
C GLY A 58 -9.11 -3.42 27.59
N ILE A 59 -8.47 -3.09 28.71
CA ILE A 59 -8.86 -1.98 29.59
C ILE A 59 -8.12 -0.71 29.25
N VAL A 60 -8.84 0.43 29.10
CA VAL A 60 -8.27 1.77 28.97
C VAL A 60 -8.71 2.62 30.15
N MET A 61 -7.74 3.15 30.92
CA MET A 61 -7.98 4.03 32.05
C MET A 61 -7.22 5.35 31.89
N THR A 62 -7.93 6.47 32.02
CA THR A 62 -7.35 7.83 31.95
C THR A 62 -7.81 8.68 33.12
N GLY A 63 -6.85 9.40 33.78
CA GLY A 63 -7.16 10.41 34.79
C GLY A 63 -7.57 9.87 36.17
N ALA A 64 -7.06 8.72 36.56
CA ALA A 64 -7.14 8.27 37.95
C ALA A 64 -6.09 9.03 38.78
N ASP A 65 -6.46 10.17 39.35
CA ASP A 65 -5.67 10.90 40.35
C ASP A 65 -5.84 10.23 41.73
N THR A 66 -4.79 10.26 42.49
CA THR A 66 -4.70 9.85 43.90
C THR A 66 -5.98 10.09 44.67
N VAL A 67 -6.78 9.09 44.82
CA VAL A 67 -7.94 9.17 45.73
C VAL A 67 -7.54 8.54 47.04
N ALA A 68 -7.14 9.39 47.93
CA ALA A 68 -7.01 9.07 49.33
C ALA A 68 -8.42 8.92 49.96
N THR A 69 -9.08 7.79 49.72
CA THR A 69 -10.16 7.33 50.62
C THR A 69 -10.44 5.86 50.46
N PRO A 70 -10.82 5.15 51.49
CA PRO A 70 -10.66 3.69 51.63
C PRO A 70 -11.76 2.85 51.02
N ASN A 71 -12.23 3.13 49.80
CA ASN A 71 -13.25 2.30 49.12
C ASN A 71 -12.76 1.89 47.73
N SER A 72 -12.00 0.95 47.75
CA SER A 72 -11.46 -0.12 46.92
C SER A 72 -12.04 -0.35 45.52
N VAL A 73 -11.14 -0.35 44.52
CA VAL A 73 -11.35 -1.03 43.23
C VAL A 73 -11.14 -2.53 43.42
N ARG A 74 -12.08 -3.33 42.97
CA ARG A 74 -11.95 -4.79 42.96
C ARG A 74 -12.23 -5.33 41.54
N MET A 75 -11.26 -6.00 40.98
CA MET A 75 -11.31 -6.63 39.67
C MET A 75 -11.07 -8.14 39.82
N THR A 76 -11.80 -8.95 39.08
CA THR A 76 -11.56 -10.40 39.02
C THR A 76 -11.57 -10.82 37.54
N SER A 77 -10.48 -11.43 37.06
CA SER A 77 -10.36 -11.90 35.70
C SER A 77 -11.20 -13.14 35.40
N ALA A 78 -11.35 -13.51 34.13
CA ALA A 78 -12.10 -14.68 33.69
C ALA A 78 -11.54 -16.00 34.21
N ASP A 79 -10.28 -16.05 34.66
CA ASP A 79 -9.63 -17.22 35.28
C ASP A 79 -9.69 -17.21 36.81
N GLY A 80 -10.41 -16.27 37.44
CA GLY A 80 -10.79 -16.33 38.86
C GLY A 80 -9.82 -15.65 39.84
N ALA A 81 -8.88 -14.84 39.42
CA ALA A 81 -7.95 -14.14 40.32
C ALA A 81 -8.53 -12.83 40.88
N ASN A 82 -8.29 -12.58 42.18
CA ASN A 82 -8.87 -11.45 42.92
C ASN A 82 -7.94 -10.23 43.03
N ILE A 83 -8.52 -9.07 42.81
CA ILE A 83 -7.84 -7.77 42.88
C ILE A 83 -8.42 -6.94 44.03
N SER A 84 -7.63 -6.59 45.04
CA SER A 84 -8.08 -5.77 46.16
C SER A 84 -7.21 -4.55 46.39
N TYR A 85 -7.84 -3.43 46.64
CA TYR A 85 -7.31 -2.06 46.73
C TYR A 85 -7.24 -1.57 48.18
N THR A 86 -6.06 -1.12 48.59
CA THR A 86 -5.82 -0.04 49.56
C THR A 86 -4.68 0.75 49.00
N ASP A 87 -5.00 1.84 48.36
CA ASP A 87 -4.02 2.68 47.64
C ASP A 87 -3.26 1.91 46.54
N GLY A 88 -3.94 1.37 45.55
CA GLY A 88 -3.33 0.66 44.44
C GLY A 88 -4.34 -0.05 43.53
N ILE A 89 -3.96 -0.41 42.33
CA ILE A 89 -4.71 -1.20 41.37
C ILE A 89 -4.07 -2.59 41.23
N VAL A 90 -4.86 -3.64 41.30
CA VAL A 90 -4.42 -5.02 41.11
C VAL A 90 -5.14 -5.63 39.91
N MET A 91 -4.43 -6.24 38.98
CA MET A 91 -4.97 -6.86 37.77
C MET A 91 -4.38 -8.25 37.52
N THR A 92 -5.21 -9.21 37.18
CA THR A 92 -4.80 -10.58 36.91
C THR A 92 -5.39 -11.14 35.61
N GLY A 93 -4.55 -11.72 34.75
CA GLY A 93 -4.96 -12.40 33.53
C GLY A 93 -5.54 -11.46 32.47
N ALA A 94 -5.03 -10.27 32.32
CA ALA A 94 -5.46 -9.35 31.29
C ALA A 94 -4.41 -9.19 30.18
N ASP A 95 -4.81 -9.35 28.94
CA ASP A 95 -4.01 -9.09 27.76
C ASP A 95 -4.35 -7.69 27.22
N GLY A 96 -3.33 -6.85 26.96
CA GLY A 96 -3.51 -5.54 26.36
C GLY A 96 -4.01 -4.41 27.28
N ILE A 97 -3.17 -3.92 28.19
CA ILE A 97 -3.53 -2.85 29.14
C ILE A 97 -2.97 -1.50 28.72
N VAL A 98 -3.80 -0.45 28.70
CA VAL A 98 -3.40 0.95 28.51
C VAL A 98 -3.72 1.76 29.76
N MET A 99 -2.72 2.42 30.35
CA MET A 99 -2.86 3.25 31.55
C MET A 99 -2.24 4.62 31.38
N THR A 100 -2.95 5.67 31.76
CA THR A 100 -2.48 7.06 31.74
C THR A 100 -2.76 7.76 33.07
N GLY A 101 -1.72 8.39 33.65
CA GLY A 101 -1.85 9.26 34.84
C GLY A 101 -2.06 8.54 36.17
N ALA A 102 -1.48 7.35 36.34
CA ALA A 102 -1.48 6.65 37.62
C ALA A 102 -0.13 6.78 38.32
N ASP A 103 -0.14 7.25 39.57
CA ASP A 103 1.03 7.31 40.42
C ASP A 103 1.19 6.04 41.23
N GLY A 104 2.26 5.29 41.00
CA GLY A 104 2.67 4.12 41.76
C GLY A 104 1.84 2.82 41.56
N THR A 105 2.25 1.82 40.78
CA THR A 105 1.44 0.63 40.42
C THR A 105 2.27 -0.63 40.18
N THR A 106 1.76 -1.86 40.52
CA THR A 106 2.50 -3.15 40.43
C THR A 106 1.70 -4.21 39.64
N TYR A 107 2.35 -4.98 38.73
CA TYR A 107 1.70 -6.00 37.86
C TYR A 107 2.44 -7.35 37.80
N THR A 108 1.75 -8.49 37.82
CA THR A 108 2.26 -9.85 37.50
C THR A 108 1.31 -10.59 36.55
N ALA A 109 1.79 -11.11 35.40
CA ALA A 109 0.95 -11.78 34.39
C ALA A 109 0.79 -13.28 34.65
N ASN A 110 -0.28 -13.83 34.39
CA ASN A 110 -0.95 -14.93 35.03
C ASN A 110 -1.40 -14.56 36.44
N SER A 111 -1.06 -13.40 36.95
CA SER A 111 -1.60 -12.72 38.13
C SER A 111 -0.97 -11.33 38.24
N VAL A 112 -1.69 -10.24 37.98
CA VAL A 112 -1.22 -8.86 38.14
C VAL A 112 -1.52 -8.39 39.55
N THR A 113 -0.51 -7.98 40.32
CA THR A 113 -0.66 -7.30 41.61
C THR A 113 -0.18 -5.87 41.48
N ILE A 114 -1.05 -4.89 41.70
CA ILE A 114 -0.71 -3.47 41.64
C ILE A 114 -0.78 -2.91 43.07
N THR A 115 0.29 -2.39 43.61
CA THR A 115 0.31 -1.79 44.96
C THR A 115 0.79 -0.36 44.91
N LEU A 116 0.04 0.58 45.42
CA LEU A 116 0.37 1.98 45.49
C LEU A 116 1.05 2.39 46.78
N ALA A 117 2.05 3.06 46.64
CA ALA A 117 2.82 4.11 47.25
C ALA A 117 4.19 4.05 46.62
N ASN A 118 4.34 4.66 45.46
CA ASN A 118 5.62 4.79 44.76
C ASN A 118 6.32 3.46 44.39
N GLY A 119 5.66 2.62 43.57
CA GLY A 119 6.31 1.42 43.01
C GLY A 119 5.36 0.52 42.26
N ILE A 120 5.64 0.20 40.98
CA ILE A 120 4.92 -0.76 40.15
C ILE A 120 5.75 -2.03 39.96
N VAL A 121 5.18 -3.21 40.20
CA VAL A 121 5.81 -4.53 39.97
C VAL A 121 4.94 -5.36 39.01
N MET A 122 5.53 -5.83 37.90
CA MET A 122 4.82 -6.62 36.89
C MET A 122 5.58 -7.88 36.51
N THR A 123 4.90 -9.03 36.40
CA THR A 123 5.49 -10.29 35.94
C THR A 123 4.62 -10.97 34.88
N GLY A 124 5.21 -11.21 33.69
CA GLY A 124 4.68 -12.09 32.64
C GLY A 124 3.47 -11.58 31.84
N ALA A 125 3.32 -10.29 31.57
CA ALA A 125 2.25 -9.78 30.69
C ALA A 125 2.80 -9.29 29.34
N ASP A 126 2.07 -9.54 28.26
CA ASP A 126 2.43 -9.15 26.90
C ASP A 126 1.66 -7.92 26.44
N GLY A 127 2.33 -6.98 25.75
CA GLY A 127 1.71 -5.82 25.11
C GLY A 127 1.17 -4.72 26.05
N ILE A 128 2.05 -4.02 26.77
CA ILE A 128 1.64 -2.97 27.73
C ILE A 128 2.02 -1.58 27.25
N VAL A 129 1.07 -0.64 27.31
CA VAL A 129 1.29 0.79 27.07
C VAL A 129 1.02 1.57 28.34
N MET A 130 2.00 2.36 28.78
CA MET A 130 1.90 3.18 30.02
C MET A 130 2.34 4.62 29.77
N THR A 131 1.58 5.56 30.29
CA THR A 131 1.90 7.00 30.25
C THR A 131 1.77 7.66 31.63
N GLY A 132 2.80 8.39 32.07
CA GLY A 132 2.76 9.17 33.30
C GLY A 132 2.81 8.36 34.62
N ALA A 133 3.51 7.23 34.63
CA ALA A 133 3.61 6.39 35.81
C ALA A 133 4.99 6.51 36.46
N ASP A 134 5.05 6.67 37.81
CA ASP A 134 6.26 6.75 38.60
C ASP A 134 6.49 5.43 39.36
N GLY A 135 7.73 4.89 39.32
CA GLY A 135 8.16 3.73 40.09
C GLY A 135 7.64 2.35 39.69
N VAL A 136 8.04 1.78 38.53
CA VAL A 136 7.58 0.51 37.99
C VAL A 136 8.60 -0.62 38.17
N GLN A 137 8.16 -1.82 38.64
CA GLN A 137 8.97 -3.05 38.68
C GLN A 137 8.28 -4.17 37.87
N ARG A 138 9.05 -4.91 37.04
CA ARG A 138 8.52 -5.95 36.17
C ARG A 138 9.44 -7.16 35.93
N SER A 139 8.84 -8.37 35.70
CA SER A 139 9.55 -9.56 35.21
C SER A 139 8.74 -10.37 34.19
N GLY A 140 9.38 -10.75 33.07
CA GLY A 140 8.88 -11.71 32.05
C GLY A 140 7.79 -11.22 31.10
N ALA A 141 8.08 -10.20 30.28
CA ALA A 141 7.11 -9.68 29.32
C ALA A 141 7.69 -9.17 28.00
N ASN A 142 6.90 -9.31 26.94
CA ASN A 142 7.26 -8.91 25.59
C ASN A 142 6.41 -7.72 25.13
N GLY A 143 7.04 -6.75 24.42
CA GLY A 143 6.35 -5.63 23.79
C GLY A 143 5.81 -4.54 24.72
N ILE A 144 6.65 -3.69 25.27
CA ILE A 144 6.24 -2.62 26.19
C ILE A 144 6.44 -1.25 25.57
N VAL A 145 5.44 -0.38 25.72
CA VAL A 145 5.51 1.05 25.38
C VAL A 145 5.26 1.88 26.62
N MET A 146 6.19 2.79 26.95
CA MET A 146 6.09 3.65 28.14
C MET A 146 6.43 5.11 27.82
N THR A 147 5.63 6.04 28.32
CA THR A 147 5.84 7.47 28.17
C THR A 147 5.72 8.21 29.51
N GLY A 148 6.73 9.04 29.86
CA GLY A 148 6.70 9.88 31.04
C GLY A 148 6.74 9.13 32.37
N ALA A 149 7.58 8.10 32.50
CA ALA A 149 7.66 7.28 33.70
C ALA A 149 9.00 7.46 34.41
N ASP A 150 8.97 7.57 35.75
CA ASP A 150 10.13 7.68 36.60
C ASP A 150 10.33 6.41 37.46
N GLY A 151 11.56 5.93 37.57
CA GLY A 151 11.92 4.83 38.46
C GLY A 151 11.41 3.42 38.09
N ILE A 152 11.88 2.81 37.01
CA ILE A 152 11.40 1.51 36.48
C ILE A 152 12.40 0.38 36.72
N VAL A 153 11.95 -0.77 37.19
CA VAL A 153 12.74 -2.02 37.29
C VAL A 153 12.06 -3.14 36.51
N MET A 154 12.78 -3.73 35.56
CA MET A 154 12.25 -4.78 34.69
C MET A 154 13.18 -6.00 34.60
N THR A 155 12.59 -7.21 34.60
CA THR A 155 13.31 -8.48 34.44
C THR A 155 12.63 -9.37 33.41
N GLY A 156 13.38 -9.84 32.41
CA GLY A 156 12.90 -10.80 31.41
C GLY A 156 12.05 -10.22 30.28
N ALA A 157 12.41 -9.08 29.72
CA ALA A 157 11.63 -8.39 28.72
C ALA A 157 12.34 -8.31 27.35
N ASP A 158 11.58 -8.59 26.27
CA ASP A 158 11.98 -8.39 24.88
C ASP A 158 11.11 -7.29 24.24
N GLY A 159 11.72 -6.38 23.46
CA GLY A 159 11.00 -5.34 22.69
C GLY A 159 10.43 -4.19 23.53
N ILE A 160 11.22 -3.26 23.97
CA ILE A 160 10.83 -2.13 24.84
C ILE A 160 10.86 -0.81 24.08
N VAL A 161 9.80 -0.01 24.21
CA VAL A 161 9.75 1.39 23.72
C VAL A 161 9.49 2.31 24.90
N MET A 162 10.37 3.29 25.11
CA MET A 162 10.27 4.25 26.23
C MET A 162 10.48 5.69 25.77
N THR A 163 9.66 6.60 26.28
CA THR A 163 9.77 8.04 26.01
C THR A 163 9.63 8.86 27.31
N GLY A 164 10.59 9.75 27.57
CA GLY A 164 10.58 10.66 28.73
C GLY A 164 10.71 9.97 30.09
N ALA A 165 11.59 8.98 30.21
CA ALA A 165 11.81 8.26 31.44
C ALA A 165 13.07 8.77 32.18
N ASP A 166 12.89 9.08 33.46
CA ASP A 166 13.99 9.32 34.41
C ASP A 166 14.11 8.08 35.32
N ALA A 167 15.25 7.43 35.33
CA ALA A 167 15.62 6.23 36.13
C ALA A 167 14.86 4.91 35.85
N VAL A 168 15.47 4.00 35.05
CA VAL A 168 14.93 2.67 34.69
C VAL A 168 15.93 1.55 35.08
N ARG A 169 15.43 0.43 35.58
CA ARG A 169 16.20 -0.81 35.74
C ARG A 169 15.44 -2.01 35.14
N ALA A 170 16.05 -2.72 34.22
CA ALA A 170 15.45 -3.87 33.55
C ALA A 170 16.41 -5.08 33.56
N VAL A 171 15.87 -6.31 33.60
CA VAL A 171 16.62 -7.56 33.45
C VAL A 171 15.94 -8.40 32.37
N GLY A 172 16.63 -8.67 31.26
CA GLY A 172 16.11 -9.45 30.12
C GLY A 172 15.91 -10.94 30.45
N ALA A 173 15.15 -11.65 29.60
CA ALA A 173 14.86 -13.09 29.74
C ALA A 173 16.12 -13.96 29.65
N ASP A 174 17.19 -13.45 29.04
CA ASP A 174 18.52 -14.04 28.90
C ASP A 174 19.45 -13.73 30.10
N GLY A 175 18.94 -13.08 31.16
CA GLY A 175 19.69 -12.72 32.37
C GLY A 175 20.42 -11.37 32.28
N VAL A 176 20.13 -10.56 31.32
CA VAL A 176 20.72 -9.24 31.09
C VAL A 176 20.11 -8.19 32.02
N VAL A 177 20.97 -7.43 32.71
CA VAL A 177 20.55 -6.42 33.69
C VAL A 177 20.67 -5.01 33.13
N PHE A 178 19.54 -4.29 33.16
CA PHE A 178 19.48 -2.85 32.88
C PHE A 178 19.33 -2.09 34.19
N ALA A 179 20.19 -1.15 34.46
CA ALA A 179 20.08 -0.29 35.64
C ALA A 179 20.20 1.18 35.25
N ILE A 180 19.25 1.98 35.65
CA ILE A 180 19.28 3.44 35.53
C ILE A 180 19.51 4.03 36.93
N ALA A 181 20.50 4.85 37.03
CA ALA A 181 20.66 5.77 38.16
C ALA A 181 20.13 7.15 37.77
N PRO A 182 19.80 8.02 38.68
CA PRO A 182 19.28 9.37 38.40
C PRO A 182 20.12 10.19 37.43
N ASP A 183 21.38 9.79 37.19
CA ASP A 183 22.35 10.48 36.36
C ASP A 183 22.83 9.64 35.14
N GLY A 184 22.16 8.51 34.78
CA GLY A 184 22.57 7.70 33.63
C GLY A 184 22.00 6.29 33.51
N LEU A 185 21.76 5.85 32.28
CA LEU A 185 21.30 4.52 31.86
C LEU A 185 22.46 3.57 31.58
N THR A 186 22.47 2.37 32.16
CA THR A 186 23.45 1.32 31.84
C THR A 186 22.75 0.08 31.31
N PHE A 187 23.10 -0.35 30.08
CA PHE A 187 22.58 -1.55 29.43
C PHE A 187 23.73 -2.55 29.17
N THR A 188 23.43 -3.83 29.33
CA THR A 188 24.36 -4.92 29.04
C THR A 188 23.65 -6.05 28.30
N GLY A 189 24.02 -6.34 27.02
CA GLY A 189 23.55 -7.49 26.21
C GLY A 189 22.06 -7.46 25.79
N VAL A 190 21.60 -6.43 25.07
CA VAL A 190 20.19 -6.24 24.75
C VAL A 190 19.94 -6.21 23.26
N THR A 191 18.82 -6.78 22.82
CA THR A 191 18.40 -6.79 21.42
C THR A 191 17.06 -6.05 21.24
N GLY A 192 17.02 -5.05 20.36
CA GLY A 192 15.78 -4.37 19.93
C GLY A 192 15.17 -3.36 20.92
N ILE A 193 15.84 -2.25 21.19
CA ILE A 193 15.33 -1.16 22.05
C ILE A 193 15.12 0.13 21.24
N VAL A 194 13.99 0.81 21.46
CA VAL A 194 13.74 2.16 20.95
C VAL A 194 13.52 3.10 22.13
N MET A 195 14.29 4.18 22.20
CA MET A 195 14.24 5.16 23.30
C MET A 195 14.20 6.59 22.79
N THR A 196 13.36 7.43 23.40
CA THR A 196 13.27 8.86 23.09
C THR A 196 13.25 9.70 24.37
N GLY A 197 14.14 10.71 24.48
CA GLY A 197 14.14 11.68 25.57
C GLY A 197 14.77 11.20 26.90
N ALA A 198 15.78 10.32 26.83
CA ALA A 198 16.50 9.89 28.02
C ALA A 198 17.92 10.51 28.09
N ASP A 199 18.31 10.95 29.23
CA ASP A 199 19.63 11.57 29.51
C ASP A 199 20.61 10.59 30.15
N GLY A 200 21.85 10.57 29.68
CA GLY A 200 22.93 9.83 30.28
C GLY A 200 22.90 8.32 30.13
N ILE A 201 23.16 7.77 28.92
CA ILE A 201 23.07 6.34 28.60
C ILE A 201 24.47 5.71 28.52
N VAL A 202 24.67 4.58 29.21
CA VAL A 202 25.83 3.71 29.07
C VAL A 202 25.41 2.34 28.59
N MET A 203 25.98 1.87 27.45
CA MET A 203 25.60 0.62 26.82
C MET A 203 26.80 -0.31 26.63
N THR A 204 26.60 -1.59 26.91
CA THR A 204 27.58 -2.65 26.67
C THR A 204 26.95 -3.86 26.00
N GLY A 205 27.43 -4.24 24.78
CA GLY A 205 27.01 -5.44 24.05
C GLY A 205 25.60 -5.43 23.52
N ALA A 206 25.20 -4.35 22.85
CA ALA A 206 23.82 -4.17 22.39
C ALA A 206 23.72 -4.19 20.85
N ASP A 207 22.73 -4.91 20.33
CA ASP A 207 22.41 -4.98 18.90
C ASP A 207 21.00 -4.41 18.62
N GLY A 208 20.86 -3.65 17.53
CA GLY A 208 19.57 -3.18 17.02
C GLY A 208 18.84 -2.13 17.86
N ILE A 209 19.52 -1.04 18.23
CA ILE A 209 18.95 0.03 19.05
C ILE A 209 18.68 1.28 18.22
N VAL A 210 17.50 1.85 18.39
CA VAL A 210 17.11 3.14 17.81
C VAL A 210 16.85 4.15 18.94
N MET A 211 17.55 5.28 18.91
CA MET A 211 17.44 6.32 19.95
C MET A 211 17.28 7.70 19.33
N THR A 212 16.39 8.50 19.89
CA THR A 212 16.17 9.89 19.48
C THR A 212 16.05 10.81 20.71
N GLY A 213 16.81 11.92 20.72
CA GLY A 213 16.75 12.95 21.77
C GLY A 213 17.42 12.55 23.09
N ALA A 214 18.48 11.75 23.03
CA ALA A 214 19.28 11.40 24.20
C ALA A 214 20.58 12.21 24.25
N ASP A 215 20.89 12.77 25.43
CA ASP A 215 22.14 13.48 25.69
C ASP A 215 23.07 12.61 26.54
N GLY A 216 24.36 12.54 26.16
CA GLY A 216 25.41 11.88 26.96
C GLY A 216 25.48 10.34 26.86
N ILE A 217 25.62 9.80 25.62
CA ILE A 217 25.71 8.36 25.38
C ILE A 217 27.17 7.87 25.52
N VAL A 218 27.41 6.84 26.33
CA VAL A 218 28.66 6.09 26.36
C VAL A 218 28.41 4.65 25.97
N MET A 219 29.05 4.21 24.89
CA MET A 219 28.97 2.82 24.40
C MET A 219 30.27 2.09 24.68
N THR A 220 30.21 1.00 25.44
CA THR A 220 31.39 0.14 25.72
C THR A 220 31.09 -1.29 25.32
N GLY A 221 31.96 -1.90 24.50
CA GLY A 221 31.78 -3.27 24.00
C GLY A 221 31.10 -3.38 22.63
N ALA A 222 30.79 -2.26 21.97
CA ALA A 222 30.65 -2.27 20.54
C ALA A 222 32.01 -2.58 19.92
N ASP A 223 32.07 -3.58 19.05
CA ASP A 223 33.33 -4.00 18.44
C ASP A 223 33.94 -2.81 17.68
N THR A 224 35.04 -2.26 18.25
CA THR A 224 35.75 -1.12 17.67
C THR A 224 36.60 -1.48 16.46
N ASN A 225 36.52 -2.74 16.01
CA ASN A 225 37.28 -3.29 14.91
C ASN A 225 36.47 -3.43 13.60
N HIS A 226 35.30 -2.84 13.49
CA HIS A 226 34.63 -2.77 12.21
C HIS A 226 35.37 -1.76 11.33
N GLY A 227 36.19 -2.27 10.42
CA GLY A 227 36.76 -1.49 9.32
C GLY A 227 35.63 -0.98 8.40
N LEU A 228 35.99 -0.24 7.37
CA LEU A 228 35.11 0.32 6.37
C LEU A 228 34.09 -0.73 5.86
N MET A 229 32.79 -0.52 6.11
CA MET A 229 31.72 -1.45 5.78
C MET A 229 31.15 -1.22 4.36
N SER A 230 31.16 0.03 3.88
CA SER A 230 30.70 0.34 2.53
C SER A 230 31.31 1.62 1.98
N VAL A 231 31.45 1.67 0.67
CA VAL A 231 31.77 2.89 -0.10
C VAL A 231 30.67 3.07 -1.14
N ASP A 232 30.14 4.29 -1.20
CA ASP A 232 29.17 4.69 -2.20
C ASP A 232 29.69 4.40 -3.61
N PRO A 233 28.96 3.65 -4.45
CA PRO A 233 29.38 3.36 -5.83
C PRO A 233 29.59 4.65 -6.65
N GLU A 234 28.83 5.70 -6.38
CA GLU A 234 29.00 7.01 -7.03
C GLU A 234 30.30 7.67 -6.61
N LEU A 235 30.63 7.66 -5.31
CA LEU A 235 31.93 8.15 -4.82
C LEU A 235 33.09 7.33 -5.41
N ALA A 236 32.98 6.02 -5.42
CA ALA A 236 33.98 5.15 -6.02
C ALA A 236 34.21 5.45 -7.51
N SER A 237 33.13 5.64 -8.26
CA SER A 237 33.21 6.05 -9.67
C SER A 237 33.80 7.44 -9.83
N LEU A 238 33.48 8.38 -8.94
CA LEU A 238 34.03 9.73 -8.95
C LEU A 238 35.54 9.70 -8.67
N LEU A 239 35.97 8.98 -7.65
CA LEU A 239 37.38 8.79 -7.32
C LEU A 239 38.18 8.18 -8.47
N ASN A 240 37.60 7.23 -9.23
CA ASN A 240 38.26 6.60 -10.38
C ASN A 240 38.37 7.52 -11.61
N ARG A 241 37.51 8.53 -11.76
CA ARG A 241 37.46 9.44 -12.92
C ARG A 241 38.15 10.78 -12.66
N THR A 242 38.39 11.13 -11.40
CA THR A 242 38.93 12.44 -11.02
C THR A 242 40.43 12.47 -11.18
N VAL A 243 40.98 13.59 -11.71
CA VAL A 243 42.42 13.85 -11.81
C VAL A 243 42.97 14.19 -10.43
N ASP A 244 44.21 13.85 -10.18
CA ASP A 244 44.82 13.75 -8.84
C ASP A 244 44.69 14.99 -7.94
N ASP A 245 44.63 16.22 -8.50
CA ASP A 245 44.55 17.46 -7.71
C ASP A 245 43.14 18.05 -7.58
N SER A 246 42.12 17.37 -8.06
CA SER A 246 40.74 17.87 -7.94
C SER A 246 40.16 17.59 -6.57
N SER A 247 39.49 18.61 -5.99
CA SER A 247 38.80 18.49 -4.70
C SER A 247 37.48 17.76 -4.86
N ILE A 248 37.25 16.74 -4.03
CA ILE A 248 36.03 15.94 -3.96
C ILE A 248 35.40 16.14 -2.59
N ASN A 249 34.07 16.36 -2.57
CA ASN A 249 33.30 16.40 -1.35
C ASN A 249 32.84 15.00 -0.95
N ALA A 250 33.20 14.56 0.24
CA ALA A 250 32.80 13.25 0.77
C ALA A 250 32.18 13.37 2.15
N VAL A 251 31.22 12.49 2.44
CA VAL A 251 30.62 12.29 3.76
C VAL A 251 31.27 11.08 4.39
N LEU A 252 31.99 11.28 5.47
CA LEU A 252 32.53 10.24 6.31
C LEU A 252 31.50 9.90 7.39
N VAL A 253 31.03 8.65 7.42
CA VAL A 253 30.17 8.14 8.49
C VAL A 253 31.05 7.35 9.45
N TYR A 254 30.98 7.68 10.73
CA TYR A 254 31.70 7.00 11.79
C TYR A 254 30.82 5.95 12.47
N HIS A 255 31.45 5.00 13.16
CA HIS A 255 30.74 4.06 14.04
C HIS A 255 30.22 4.70 15.33
N TYR A 256 30.75 5.86 15.69
CA TYR A 256 30.47 6.65 16.90
C TYR A 256 30.52 8.14 16.56
N LEU A 257 30.05 8.99 17.46
CA LEU A 257 30.16 10.44 17.29
C LEU A 257 31.64 10.87 17.24
N PRO A 258 32.12 11.50 16.16
CA PRO A 258 33.53 11.84 15.99
C PRO A 258 34.07 12.73 17.11
N THR A 259 35.16 12.31 17.71
CA THR A 259 35.88 13.03 18.80
C THR A 259 36.87 14.05 18.23
N GLU A 260 37.44 14.89 19.08
CA GLU A 260 38.52 15.79 18.67
C GLU A 260 39.76 15.04 18.16
N THR A 261 40.00 13.81 18.67
CA THR A 261 41.08 12.94 18.18
C THR A 261 40.85 12.52 16.76
N ASP A 262 39.63 12.16 16.38
CA ASP A 262 39.28 11.79 15.00
C ASP A 262 39.42 12.96 14.04
N LEU A 263 39.00 14.15 14.46
CA LEU A 263 39.20 15.38 13.68
C LEU A 263 40.69 15.74 13.52
N ALA A 264 41.51 15.55 14.55
CA ALA A 264 42.96 15.74 14.47
C ALA A 264 43.60 14.73 13.51
N GLN A 265 43.09 13.48 13.43
CA GLN A 265 43.54 12.49 12.45
C GLN A 265 43.21 12.96 11.01
N LEU A 266 42.02 13.49 10.77
CA LEU A 266 41.66 14.06 9.44
C LEU A 266 42.58 15.24 9.09
N GLN A 267 42.88 16.12 10.06
CA GLN A 267 43.84 17.22 9.84
C GLN A 267 45.24 16.71 9.49
N SER A 268 45.68 15.62 10.12
CA SER A 268 47.00 15.01 9.85
C SER A 268 47.06 14.42 8.43
N LEU A 269 45.94 14.07 7.84
CA LEU A 269 45.83 13.65 6.44
C LEU A 269 45.76 14.82 5.44
N GLY A 270 45.87 16.07 5.98
CA GLY A 270 45.88 17.29 5.18
C GLY A 270 44.50 17.89 4.86
N PHE A 271 43.43 17.44 5.53
CA PHE A 271 42.14 18.11 5.42
C PHE A 271 42.17 19.41 6.20
N ALA A 272 41.88 20.53 5.52
CA ALA A 272 41.93 21.85 6.17
C ALA A 272 40.78 22.08 7.17
N GLY A 273 39.70 21.31 7.03
CA GLY A 273 38.47 21.37 7.84
C GLY A 273 37.32 20.64 7.17
N GLY A 274 36.13 20.80 7.72
CA GLY A 274 34.92 20.17 7.22
C GLY A 274 33.70 20.52 8.06
N THR A 275 32.56 19.95 7.73
CA THR A 275 31.33 20.13 8.50
C THR A 275 31.16 18.96 9.48
N ARG A 276 31.16 19.25 10.76
CA ARG A 276 30.89 18.30 11.86
C ARG A 276 29.45 18.48 12.33
N PHE A 277 28.73 17.37 12.52
CA PHE A 277 27.40 17.38 13.08
C PHE A 277 27.43 17.19 14.61
N ARG A 278 26.42 17.72 15.29
CA ARG A 278 26.35 17.66 16.78
C ARG A 278 25.91 16.30 17.29
N THR A 279 24.98 15.65 16.57
CA THR A 279 24.33 14.39 16.96
C THR A 279 24.51 13.28 15.93
N LEU A 280 24.83 13.62 14.68
CA LEU A 280 25.08 12.62 13.66
C LEU A 280 26.56 12.18 13.69
N PRO A 281 26.85 10.88 13.66
CA PRO A 281 28.21 10.37 13.63
C PRO A 281 28.84 10.55 12.23
N MET A 282 28.91 11.80 11.77
CA MET A 282 29.33 12.13 10.41
C MET A 282 30.18 13.40 10.35
N VAL A 283 31.08 13.42 9.38
CA VAL A 283 31.85 14.61 9.01
C VAL A 283 31.84 14.75 7.49
N ILE A 284 31.50 15.92 6.95
CA ILE A 284 31.67 16.23 5.53
C ILE A 284 33.04 16.87 5.35
N ILE A 285 33.82 16.34 4.44
CA ILE A 285 35.16 16.79 4.10
C ILE A 285 35.28 17.14 2.63
N SER A 286 36.25 17.99 2.30
CA SER A 286 36.65 18.28 0.93
C SER A 286 38.16 18.04 0.79
N GLY A 287 38.58 17.20 -0.12
CA GLY A 287 39.95 16.82 -0.29
C GLY A 287 40.25 16.13 -1.60
N THR A 288 41.53 15.85 -1.85
CA THR A 288 41.94 15.12 -3.04
C THR A 288 41.55 13.63 -2.95
N LYS A 289 41.60 12.94 -4.09
CA LYS A 289 41.41 11.49 -4.17
C LYS A 289 42.24 10.72 -3.15
N ASP A 290 43.54 11.06 -3.04
CA ASP A 290 44.47 10.39 -2.13
C ASP A 290 44.14 10.65 -0.66
N GLN A 291 43.72 11.87 -0.32
CA GLN A 291 43.27 12.21 1.03
C GLN A 291 42.00 11.43 1.41
N ILE A 292 40.99 11.32 0.53
CA ILE A 292 39.78 10.55 0.79
C ILE A 292 40.09 9.05 0.90
N ALA A 293 40.99 8.54 0.03
CA ALA A 293 41.44 7.16 0.10
C ALA A 293 42.22 6.87 1.41
N ALA A 294 42.98 7.85 1.93
CA ALA A 294 43.65 7.72 3.21
C ALA A 294 42.66 7.76 4.39
N ALA A 295 41.65 8.65 4.33
CA ALA A 295 40.59 8.72 5.34
C ALA A 295 39.76 7.42 5.45
N SER A 296 39.56 6.70 4.35
CA SER A 296 38.84 5.42 4.36
C SER A 296 39.51 4.32 5.19
N ARG A 297 40.79 4.51 5.57
CA ARG A 297 41.57 3.56 6.36
C ARG A 297 41.59 3.88 7.85
N LEU A 298 40.96 4.98 8.25
CA LEU A 298 40.86 5.35 9.67
C LEU A 298 39.93 4.36 10.38
N PRO A 299 40.30 3.91 11.59
CA PRO A 299 39.56 2.81 12.26
C PRO A 299 38.16 3.20 12.70
N GLY A 300 37.86 4.49 12.86
CA GLY A 300 36.53 4.97 13.22
C GLY A 300 35.54 5.08 12.04
N ILE A 301 35.99 4.92 10.79
CA ILE A 301 35.16 5.14 9.60
C ILE A 301 34.34 3.89 9.30
N ARG A 302 33.04 4.06 9.30
CA ARG A 302 32.05 3.06 8.96
C ARG A 302 31.77 2.99 7.45
N SER A 303 31.56 4.16 6.82
CA SER A 303 31.25 4.23 5.39
C SER A 303 31.58 5.60 4.80
N LEU A 304 31.75 5.65 3.47
CA LEU A 304 32.01 6.86 2.74
C LEU A 304 30.98 7.05 1.64
N TYR A 305 30.48 8.28 1.51
CA TYR A 305 29.51 8.68 0.49
C TYR A 305 29.93 9.96 -0.21
N THR A 306 29.51 10.16 -1.46
CA THR A 306 29.62 11.46 -2.08
C THR A 306 28.64 12.44 -1.45
N ASN A 307 29.01 13.71 -1.36
CA ASN A 307 28.06 14.79 -1.04
C ASN A 307 27.19 15.06 -2.27
N ARG A 308 26.24 14.14 -2.51
CA ARG A 308 25.34 14.21 -3.68
C ARG A 308 24.23 15.22 -3.46
N THR A 309 23.78 15.84 -4.53
CA THR A 309 22.53 16.60 -4.51
C THR A 309 21.38 15.61 -4.38
N LEU A 310 20.69 15.65 -3.23
CA LEU A 310 19.47 14.90 -3.05
C LEU A 310 18.39 15.57 -3.88
N THR A 311 17.85 14.85 -4.85
CA THR A 311 16.62 15.25 -5.53
C THR A 311 15.48 14.93 -4.57
N PHE A 312 14.76 15.97 -4.17
CA PHE A 312 13.44 15.74 -3.60
C PHE A 312 12.64 15.01 -4.67
N ASN A 313 12.22 13.78 -4.41
CA ASN A 313 11.30 13.04 -5.27
C ASN A 313 9.92 13.71 -5.15
N SER A 314 9.80 14.87 -5.72
CA SER A 314 8.66 15.77 -5.64
C SER A 314 7.86 15.81 -6.92
N GLU A 315 8.15 14.92 -7.87
CA GLU A 315 7.31 14.72 -9.03
C GLU A 315 5.96 14.14 -8.61
N PRO A 316 4.88 14.54 -9.26
CA PRO A 316 3.57 13.94 -9.07
C PRO A 316 3.57 12.51 -9.64
N GLU A 317 4.14 11.57 -8.89
CA GLU A 317 4.33 10.16 -9.28
C GLU A 317 3.06 9.57 -9.90
N VAL A 318 1.92 9.86 -9.30
CA VAL A 318 0.60 9.40 -9.75
C VAL A 318 0.23 9.94 -11.14
N ARG A 319 0.45 11.23 -11.40
CA ARG A 319 0.12 11.86 -12.70
C ARG A 319 1.06 11.40 -13.81
N ASN A 320 2.33 11.20 -13.50
CA ASN A 320 3.30 10.65 -14.44
C ASN A 320 3.00 9.20 -14.77
N ALA A 321 2.70 8.39 -13.76
CA ALA A 321 2.36 6.97 -13.91
C ALA A 321 1.15 6.75 -14.83
N THR A 322 0.11 7.59 -14.71
CA THR A 322 -1.11 7.50 -15.51
C THR A 322 -1.05 8.29 -16.83
N GLY A 323 -0.01 9.06 -17.06
CA GLY A 323 0.17 9.82 -18.30
C GLY A 323 -0.58 11.15 -18.40
N VAL A 324 -1.05 11.71 -17.29
CA VAL A 324 -1.71 13.03 -17.25
C VAL A 324 -0.79 14.14 -17.77
N GLU A 325 0.46 14.16 -17.35
CA GLU A 325 1.42 15.18 -17.80
C GLU A 325 1.72 15.06 -19.30
N ARG A 326 1.76 13.85 -19.83
CA ARG A 326 1.88 13.61 -21.27
C ARG A 326 0.67 14.13 -22.04
N THR A 327 -0.52 13.91 -21.51
CA THR A 327 -1.78 14.41 -22.08
C THR A 327 -1.77 15.93 -22.19
N ARG A 328 -1.30 16.63 -21.17
CA ARG A 328 -1.21 18.10 -21.16
C ARG A 328 -0.20 18.67 -22.16
N ARG A 329 0.86 17.92 -22.46
CA ARG A 329 1.94 18.35 -23.36
C ARG A 329 1.80 17.83 -24.79
N ASP A 330 0.80 16.99 -25.06
CA ASP A 330 0.60 16.38 -26.38
C ASP A 330 0.16 17.43 -27.41
N ALA A 331 0.95 17.57 -28.48
CA ALA A 331 0.73 18.59 -29.48
C ALA A 331 -0.56 18.39 -30.27
N ASP A 332 -0.95 17.13 -30.54
CA ASP A 332 -2.19 16.82 -31.26
C ASP A 332 -3.41 17.18 -30.43
N LEU A 333 -3.37 16.87 -29.12
CA LEU A 333 -4.44 17.23 -28.18
C LEU A 333 -4.54 18.75 -27.98
N ILE A 334 -3.41 19.43 -27.85
CA ILE A 334 -3.36 20.90 -27.74
C ILE A 334 -3.91 21.52 -29.04
N GLY A 335 -3.50 21.01 -30.19
CA GLY A 335 -4.01 21.47 -31.50
C GLY A 335 -5.51 21.26 -31.65
N ARG A 336 -6.02 20.09 -31.24
CA ARG A 336 -7.45 19.75 -31.20
C ARG A 336 -8.24 20.66 -30.26
N ASN A 337 -7.61 21.11 -29.18
CA ASN A 337 -8.20 21.94 -28.13
C ASN A 337 -7.87 23.45 -28.30
N PHE A 338 -7.76 23.89 -29.57
CA PHE A 338 -7.55 25.30 -29.94
C PHE A 338 -6.30 25.96 -29.35
N GLY A 339 -5.22 25.19 -29.17
CA GLY A 339 -3.98 25.65 -28.60
C GLY A 339 -3.92 25.62 -27.07
N LEU A 340 -4.94 25.08 -26.39
CA LEU A 340 -5.02 25.00 -24.96
C LEU A 340 -4.73 23.58 -24.47
N GLN A 341 -4.04 23.45 -23.35
CA GLN A 341 -3.83 22.15 -22.72
C GLN A 341 -5.17 21.52 -22.27
N PRO A 342 -5.37 20.21 -22.42
CA PRO A 342 -6.52 19.52 -21.85
C PRO A 342 -6.51 19.61 -20.32
N THR A 343 -7.60 20.08 -19.73
CA THR A 343 -7.76 20.27 -18.27
C THR A 343 -9.14 19.90 -17.75
N GLY A 344 -10.05 19.35 -18.59
CA GLY A 344 -11.42 19.02 -18.21
C GLY A 344 -12.40 20.20 -18.29
N ARG A 345 -12.05 21.27 -19.04
CA ARG A 345 -12.92 22.44 -19.19
C ARG A 345 -14.29 22.08 -19.74
N ASN A 346 -15.32 22.80 -19.24
CA ASN A 346 -16.72 22.62 -19.62
C ASN A 346 -17.30 21.23 -19.28
N VAL A 347 -16.61 20.44 -18.44
CA VAL A 347 -17.13 19.19 -17.91
C VAL A 347 -17.40 19.35 -16.42
N THR A 348 -18.58 18.94 -15.98
CA THR A 348 -18.97 18.95 -14.57
C THR A 348 -18.89 17.55 -14.01
N VAL A 349 -18.18 17.40 -12.91
CA VAL A 349 -17.99 16.16 -12.15
C VAL A 349 -18.69 16.30 -10.80
N ALA A 350 -19.58 15.38 -10.46
CA ALA A 350 -20.18 15.29 -9.15
C ALA A 350 -19.30 14.43 -8.22
N VAL A 351 -19.18 14.82 -6.97
CA VAL A 351 -18.51 14.07 -5.90
C VAL A 351 -19.55 13.78 -4.83
N LEU A 352 -20.03 12.55 -4.78
CA LEU A 352 -20.93 12.05 -3.75
C LEU A 352 -20.08 11.37 -2.68
N ASP A 353 -19.88 12.08 -1.57
CA ASP A 353 -18.90 11.71 -0.55
C ASP A 353 -19.21 12.40 0.79
N THR A 354 -18.25 12.54 1.70
CA THR A 354 -18.42 13.25 2.99
C THR A 354 -18.74 14.73 2.83
N GLY A 355 -18.46 15.30 1.67
CA GLY A 355 -18.66 16.71 1.33
C GLY A 355 -17.43 17.29 0.63
N ILE A 356 -17.42 18.61 0.40
CA ILE A 356 -16.28 19.33 -0.14
C ILE A 356 -16.04 20.59 0.69
N ASP A 357 -14.80 20.86 1.09
CA ASP A 357 -14.35 22.16 1.56
C ASP A 357 -14.05 23.08 0.36
N GLY A 358 -15.11 23.75 -0.13
CA GLY A 358 -14.99 24.67 -1.27
C GLY A 358 -14.20 25.95 -0.94
N THR A 359 -13.79 26.15 0.31
CA THR A 359 -12.95 27.29 0.73
C THR A 359 -11.45 27.00 0.53
N HIS A 360 -11.08 25.75 0.28
CA HIS A 360 -9.69 25.39 -0.01
C HIS A 360 -9.19 26.13 -1.25
N GLY A 361 -8.01 26.79 -1.15
CA GLY A 361 -7.47 27.62 -2.22
C GLY A 361 -7.38 26.95 -3.59
N ASP A 362 -7.06 25.67 -3.61
CA ASP A 362 -6.95 24.88 -4.85
C ASP A 362 -8.30 24.52 -5.51
N LEU A 363 -9.40 24.70 -4.81
CA LEU A 363 -10.75 24.51 -5.34
C LEU A 363 -11.45 25.82 -5.69
N SER A 364 -10.76 26.94 -5.55
CA SER A 364 -11.31 28.27 -5.84
C SER A 364 -11.84 28.35 -7.27
N GLY A 365 -13.12 28.68 -7.41
CA GLY A 365 -13.84 28.78 -8.68
C GLY A 365 -14.12 27.44 -9.37
N ARG A 366 -13.84 26.29 -8.72
CA ARG A 366 -14.16 24.97 -9.28
C ARG A 366 -15.47 24.40 -8.76
N VAL A 367 -15.79 24.59 -7.48
CA VAL A 367 -17.02 24.10 -6.85
C VAL A 367 -18.19 25.02 -7.24
N THR A 368 -18.96 24.60 -8.23
CA THR A 368 -20.12 25.38 -8.76
C THR A 368 -21.38 25.21 -7.92
N LYS A 369 -21.50 24.07 -7.26
CA LYS A 369 -22.55 23.75 -6.29
C LYS A 369 -21.97 22.91 -5.18
N ASN A 370 -22.33 23.19 -3.94
CA ASN A 370 -21.93 22.44 -2.76
C ASN A 370 -23.14 22.23 -1.86
N ILE A 371 -23.60 20.99 -1.79
CA ILE A 371 -24.92 20.62 -1.28
C ILE A 371 -24.75 19.70 -0.09
N LYS A 372 -25.38 20.01 1.03
CA LYS A 372 -25.56 19.11 2.17
C LYS A 372 -26.90 18.41 2.06
N LEU A 373 -26.87 17.08 1.98
CA LEU A 373 -28.05 16.23 2.00
C LEU A 373 -28.53 16.08 3.45
N ALA A 374 -29.83 16.14 3.66
CA ALA A 374 -30.45 16.06 4.97
C ALA A 374 -31.57 15.02 5.01
N ASP A 375 -31.66 14.29 6.12
CA ASP A 375 -32.75 13.35 6.37
C ASP A 375 -34.00 14.09 6.83
N THR A 376 -35.12 13.79 6.18
CA THR A 376 -36.43 14.35 6.54
C THR A 376 -37.34 13.35 7.25
N GLN A 377 -36.92 12.12 7.44
CA GLN A 377 -37.78 11.08 8.03
C GLN A 377 -38.21 11.37 9.45
N SER A 378 -37.39 12.08 10.20
CA SER A 378 -37.66 12.44 11.61
C SER A 378 -38.50 13.72 11.80
N ALA A 379 -38.74 14.50 10.75
CA ALA A 379 -39.27 15.86 10.88
C ALA A 379 -40.77 16.04 10.54
N SER A 380 -41.41 15.06 9.87
CA SER A 380 -42.80 15.24 9.43
C SER A 380 -43.58 13.91 9.41
N GLY A 381 -44.81 13.93 9.92
CA GLY A 381 -45.69 12.78 9.91
C GLY A 381 -46.28 12.39 8.54
N GLY A 382 -45.57 12.64 7.43
CA GLY A 382 -46.00 12.32 6.06
C GLY A 382 -44.83 12.04 5.12
N PHE A 383 -45.15 11.66 3.87
CA PHE A 383 -44.14 11.47 2.81
C PHE A 383 -43.61 12.83 2.34
N THR A 384 -42.29 12.99 2.40
CA THR A 384 -41.59 14.24 2.00
C THR A 384 -40.45 13.94 1.05
N TYR A 385 -40.09 14.90 0.21
CA TYR A 385 -38.90 14.85 -0.60
C TYR A 385 -37.66 15.10 0.27
N PRO A 386 -36.47 14.58 -0.16
CA PRO A 386 -35.22 14.91 0.51
C PRO A 386 -35.02 16.43 0.62
N VAL A 387 -34.55 16.89 1.78
CA VAL A 387 -34.21 18.31 1.99
C VAL A 387 -32.72 18.50 1.75
N ASN A 388 -32.39 19.51 0.96
CA ASN A 388 -31.04 19.84 0.58
C ASN A 388 -30.70 21.27 1.01
N SER A 389 -29.55 21.49 1.63
CA SER A 389 -28.97 22.83 1.85
C SER A 389 -27.93 23.09 0.78
N GLU A 390 -28.18 24.09 -0.06
CA GLU A 390 -27.35 24.40 -1.23
C GLU A 390 -26.36 25.54 -0.98
N SER A 391 -25.34 25.62 -1.83
CA SER A 391 -24.39 26.73 -1.89
C SER A 391 -23.61 26.96 -0.60
N LEU A 392 -23.38 25.93 0.17
CA LEU A 392 -22.58 26.01 1.38
C LEU A 392 -21.09 26.11 1.02
N PRO A 393 -20.30 26.96 1.68
CA PRO A 393 -18.89 27.12 1.37
C PRO A 393 -18.09 25.87 1.71
N ASN A 394 -18.44 25.17 2.78
CA ASN A 394 -17.81 23.93 3.22
C ASN A 394 -18.89 22.97 3.73
N THR A 395 -18.97 21.78 3.10
CA THR A 395 -19.85 20.68 3.50
C THR A 395 -19.09 19.49 4.09
N ASP A 396 -17.74 19.56 4.15
CA ASP A 396 -16.83 18.50 4.63
C ASP A 396 -16.13 18.92 5.92
N GLN A 397 -16.91 19.25 6.94
CA GLN A 397 -16.40 19.83 8.19
C GLN A 397 -15.83 18.80 9.16
N LEU A 398 -16.09 17.51 8.95
CA LEU A 398 -15.70 16.45 9.89
C LEU A 398 -14.57 15.56 9.37
N TYR A 399 -14.66 15.12 8.13
CA TYR A 399 -13.84 13.99 7.62
C TYR A 399 -12.70 14.39 6.69
N GLY A 400 -12.92 15.33 5.78
CA GLY A 400 -11.92 15.73 4.76
C GLY A 400 -11.77 14.75 3.60
N HIS A 401 -12.46 13.60 3.60
CA HIS A 401 -12.33 12.57 2.57
C HIS A 401 -12.84 13.07 1.21
N GLY A 402 -14.02 13.65 1.14
CA GLY A 402 -14.58 14.18 -0.11
C GLY A 402 -13.79 15.37 -0.65
N THR A 403 -13.20 16.19 0.22
CA THR A 403 -12.29 17.28 -0.15
C THR A 403 -11.02 16.73 -0.80
N PHE A 404 -10.44 15.67 -0.24
CA PHE A 404 -9.30 14.97 -0.82
C PHE A 404 -9.64 14.41 -2.20
N VAL A 405 -10.77 13.72 -2.34
CA VAL A 405 -11.30 13.16 -3.60
C VAL A 405 -11.49 14.28 -4.64
N ALA A 406 -12.12 15.40 -4.26
CA ALA A 406 -12.30 16.57 -5.14
C ALA A 406 -10.97 17.13 -5.64
N GLY A 407 -9.95 17.16 -4.77
CA GLY A 407 -8.59 17.56 -5.12
C GLY A 407 -7.92 16.67 -6.15
N VAL A 408 -8.07 15.34 -6.02
CA VAL A 408 -7.56 14.38 -7.01
C VAL A 408 -8.20 14.59 -8.38
N ILE A 409 -9.49 14.94 -8.43
CA ILE A 409 -10.19 15.23 -9.69
C ILE A 409 -9.72 16.57 -10.26
N ALA A 410 -9.92 17.69 -9.51
CA ALA A 410 -9.89 19.03 -10.06
C ALA A 410 -9.13 20.08 -9.23
N GLY A 411 -8.35 19.68 -8.24
CA GLY A 411 -7.47 20.59 -7.51
C GLY A 411 -6.51 21.32 -8.45
N SER A 412 -6.34 22.64 -8.26
CA SER A 412 -5.44 23.44 -9.10
C SER A 412 -3.97 23.18 -8.81
N GLY A 413 -3.64 22.70 -7.60
CA GLY A 413 -2.27 22.59 -7.10
C GLY A 413 -1.64 23.95 -6.79
N GLY A 414 -2.41 25.04 -6.82
CA GLY A 414 -1.91 26.41 -6.71
C GLY A 414 -1.16 26.68 -5.42
N MET A 415 -1.58 26.06 -4.31
CA MET A 415 -0.91 26.16 -3.01
C MET A 415 0.48 25.50 -2.97
N ALA A 416 0.84 24.71 -4.02
CA ALA A 416 2.14 24.09 -4.20
C ALA A 416 2.66 24.29 -5.64
N SER A 417 2.42 25.46 -6.24
CA SER A 417 2.91 25.83 -7.58
C SER A 417 2.57 24.83 -8.69
N GLY A 418 1.41 24.19 -8.58
CA GLY A 418 0.92 23.19 -9.54
C GLY A 418 1.36 21.75 -9.26
N LYS A 419 2.23 21.52 -8.29
CA LYS A 419 2.82 20.21 -7.96
C LYS A 419 1.75 19.13 -7.73
N PHE A 420 0.70 19.44 -6.98
CA PHE A 420 -0.36 18.51 -6.61
C PHE A 420 -1.69 18.80 -7.33
N ALA A 421 -1.63 19.36 -8.54
CA ALA A 421 -2.83 19.56 -9.34
C ALA A 421 -3.54 18.23 -9.63
N GLY A 422 -4.85 18.22 -9.59
CA GLY A 422 -5.68 17.07 -9.95
C GLY A 422 -5.55 16.67 -11.42
N VAL A 423 -6.21 15.59 -11.80
CA VAL A 423 -6.17 15.07 -13.17
C VAL A 423 -6.80 16.05 -14.16
N ALA A 424 -7.91 16.67 -13.79
CA ALA A 424 -8.70 17.60 -14.62
C ALA A 424 -8.93 18.94 -13.90
N PRO A 425 -7.88 19.77 -13.69
CA PRO A 425 -7.96 20.99 -12.86
C PRO A 425 -8.84 22.10 -13.43
N GLY A 426 -9.31 21.94 -14.66
CA GLY A 426 -10.28 22.83 -15.31
C GLY A 426 -11.75 22.36 -15.21
N ALA A 427 -12.00 21.17 -14.68
CA ALA A 427 -13.35 20.66 -14.50
C ALA A 427 -14.11 21.44 -13.42
N ASN A 428 -15.43 21.55 -13.59
CA ASN A 428 -16.33 22.03 -12.56
C ASN A 428 -16.70 20.90 -11.61
N LEU A 429 -16.94 21.24 -10.34
CA LEU A 429 -17.34 20.28 -9.31
C LEU A 429 -18.74 20.59 -8.77
N VAL A 430 -19.52 19.55 -8.54
CA VAL A 430 -20.74 19.55 -7.76
C VAL A 430 -20.52 18.66 -6.55
N GLY A 431 -20.42 19.25 -5.34
CA GLY A 431 -20.30 18.52 -4.09
C GLY A 431 -21.67 18.05 -3.59
N LEU A 432 -21.79 16.76 -3.31
CA LEU A 432 -22.96 16.13 -2.71
C LEU A 432 -22.53 15.47 -1.40
N SER A 433 -22.78 16.18 -0.29
CA SER A 433 -22.35 15.71 1.03
C SER A 433 -23.37 14.72 1.59
N ALA A 434 -23.02 13.43 1.54
CA ALA A 434 -23.78 12.35 2.15
C ALA A 434 -23.40 12.09 3.62
N GLY A 435 -22.54 12.92 4.21
CA GLY A 435 -22.13 12.81 5.61
C GLY A 435 -21.42 11.48 5.90
N ASP A 436 -22.06 10.59 6.66
CA ASP A 436 -21.58 9.26 7.00
C ASP A 436 -21.89 8.19 5.92
N ALA A 437 -22.34 8.61 4.74
CA ALA A 437 -22.71 7.77 3.60
C ALA A 437 -23.84 6.75 3.90
N THR A 438 -24.78 7.10 4.77
CA THR A 438 -25.98 6.28 4.94
C THR A 438 -26.78 6.22 3.63
N LEU A 439 -27.50 5.14 3.43
CA LEU A 439 -28.23 4.87 2.18
C LEU A 439 -29.18 6.00 1.79
N VAL A 440 -29.89 6.60 2.75
CA VAL A 440 -30.83 7.68 2.49
C VAL A 440 -30.16 8.92 1.90
N TYR A 441 -28.97 9.27 2.38
CA TYR A 441 -28.21 10.42 1.86
C TYR A 441 -27.59 10.11 0.49
N VAL A 442 -27.10 8.88 0.30
CA VAL A 442 -26.57 8.44 -1.00
C VAL A 442 -27.65 8.49 -2.07
N LEU A 443 -28.83 7.94 -1.76
CA LEU A 443 -29.99 7.99 -2.67
C LEU A 443 -30.47 9.42 -2.91
N GLY A 444 -30.49 10.25 -1.87
CA GLY A 444 -30.80 11.69 -1.99
C GLY A 444 -29.84 12.42 -2.94
N GLY A 445 -28.57 12.04 -2.97
CA GLY A 445 -27.58 12.58 -3.90
C GLY A 445 -27.83 12.17 -5.35
N PHE A 446 -28.18 10.93 -5.60
CA PHE A 446 -28.53 10.46 -6.93
C PHE A 446 -29.84 11.10 -7.41
N ASP A 447 -30.87 11.16 -6.56
CA ASP A 447 -32.13 11.80 -6.86
C ASP A 447 -31.96 13.29 -7.19
N TYR A 448 -31.10 13.99 -6.43
CA TYR A 448 -30.76 15.38 -6.69
C TYR A 448 -30.18 15.58 -8.10
N LEU A 449 -29.25 14.72 -8.54
CA LEU A 449 -28.67 14.82 -9.88
C LEU A 449 -29.71 14.54 -10.96
N LEU A 450 -30.55 13.50 -10.80
CA LEU A 450 -31.59 13.14 -11.74
C LEU A 450 -32.67 14.22 -11.87
N SER A 451 -32.97 14.90 -10.75
CA SER A 451 -33.95 15.98 -10.70
C SER A 451 -33.41 17.32 -11.21
N ASN A 452 -32.07 17.47 -11.32
CA ASN A 452 -31.40 18.71 -11.74
C ASN A 452 -30.46 18.51 -12.95
N PRO A 453 -30.97 18.05 -14.12
CA PRO A 453 -30.12 17.75 -15.28
C PRO A 453 -29.41 19.00 -15.85
N ASN A 454 -29.92 20.20 -15.56
CA ASN A 454 -29.35 21.48 -15.93
C ASN A 454 -28.00 21.78 -15.27
N LEU A 455 -27.59 21.04 -14.22
CA LEU A 455 -26.25 21.10 -13.67
C LEU A 455 -25.19 20.61 -14.65
N GLY A 456 -25.59 19.89 -15.71
CA GLY A 456 -24.70 19.40 -16.75
C GLY A 456 -23.69 18.37 -16.26
N VAL A 457 -23.98 17.64 -15.18
CA VAL A 457 -23.10 16.60 -14.64
C VAL A 457 -22.94 15.49 -15.65
N ARG A 458 -21.71 15.17 -16.00
CA ARG A 458 -21.34 14.11 -16.94
C ARG A 458 -20.59 12.95 -16.31
N VAL A 459 -20.07 13.16 -15.10
CA VAL A 459 -19.34 12.15 -14.33
C VAL A 459 -19.76 12.26 -12.89
N ILE A 460 -19.96 11.14 -12.21
CA ILE A 460 -20.08 11.10 -10.76
C ILE A 460 -19.04 10.14 -10.18
N ASN A 461 -18.33 10.59 -9.14
CA ASN A 461 -17.40 9.78 -8.35
C ASN A 461 -18.04 9.35 -7.04
N CYS A 462 -18.01 8.05 -6.76
CA CYS A 462 -18.57 7.38 -5.59
C CYS A 462 -17.46 6.57 -4.88
N SER A 463 -16.80 7.18 -3.89
CA SER A 463 -15.70 6.54 -3.17
C SER A 463 -16.16 5.90 -1.85
N PHE A 464 -17.26 5.15 -1.88
CA PHE A 464 -17.85 4.43 -0.74
C PHE A 464 -18.27 3.01 -1.12
N SER A 465 -18.53 2.16 -0.13
CA SER A 465 -18.93 0.77 -0.27
C SER A 465 -19.96 0.40 0.80
N ALA A 466 -20.58 -0.77 0.67
CA ALA A 466 -21.43 -1.36 1.69
C ALA A 466 -21.10 -2.83 1.92
N ASN A 467 -21.43 -3.33 3.09
CA ASN A 467 -21.31 -4.75 3.41
C ASN A 467 -22.58 -5.50 3.00
N THR A 468 -22.77 -5.64 1.70
CA THR A 468 -23.90 -6.37 1.09
C THR A 468 -23.41 -7.17 -0.12
N ARG A 469 -24.32 -7.88 -0.78
CA ARG A 469 -24.02 -8.59 -2.03
C ARG A 469 -24.51 -7.77 -3.23
N TYR A 470 -23.86 -7.93 -4.37
CA TYR A 470 -24.37 -7.37 -5.61
C TYR A 470 -25.77 -7.90 -5.93
N ASP A 471 -26.69 -6.99 -6.14
CA ASP A 471 -28.02 -7.24 -6.65
C ASP A 471 -28.41 -6.09 -7.61
N THR A 472 -28.86 -6.41 -8.80
CA THR A 472 -29.29 -5.40 -9.77
C THR A 472 -30.50 -4.58 -9.29
N ASN A 473 -31.27 -5.10 -8.34
CA ASN A 473 -32.44 -4.44 -7.75
C ASN A 473 -32.10 -3.65 -6.48
N ASP A 474 -30.84 -3.68 -6.03
CA ASP A 474 -30.41 -2.83 -4.92
C ASP A 474 -30.65 -1.36 -5.27
N PRO A 475 -31.20 -0.54 -4.34
CA PRO A 475 -31.54 0.86 -4.59
C PRO A 475 -30.41 1.69 -5.22
N VAL A 476 -29.15 1.46 -4.80
CA VAL A 476 -27.98 2.16 -5.39
C VAL A 476 -27.76 1.71 -6.83
N ASN A 477 -27.87 0.41 -7.11
CA ASN A 477 -27.72 -0.10 -8.47
C ASN A 477 -28.83 0.38 -9.41
N VAL A 478 -30.07 0.46 -8.92
CA VAL A 478 -31.19 1.05 -9.67
C VAL A 478 -30.91 2.53 -9.98
N ALA A 479 -30.51 3.32 -8.99
CA ALA A 479 -30.24 4.74 -9.16
C ALA A 479 -29.06 4.99 -10.13
N THR A 480 -27.97 4.23 -9.99
CA THR A 480 -26.80 4.36 -10.87
C THR A 480 -27.10 3.93 -12.31
N LYS A 481 -27.99 2.96 -12.51
CA LYS A 481 -28.49 2.59 -13.85
C LYS A 481 -29.25 3.77 -14.48
N MET A 482 -30.14 4.42 -13.73
CA MET A 482 -30.88 5.58 -14.22
C MET A 482 -29.93 6.74 -14.60
N LEU A 483 -28.92 7.01 -13.77
CA LEU A 483 -27.88 8.01 -14.07
C LEU A 483 -27.11 7.66 -15.35
N THR A 484 -26.68 6.40 -15.49
CA THR A 484 -25.96 5.96 -16.69
C THR A 484 -26.83 6.08 -17.95
N ASP A 485 -28.11 5.73 -17.86
CA ASP A 485 -29.06 5.85 -18.96
C ASP A 485 -29.33 7.32 -19.34
N SER A 486 -29.20 8.26 -18.39
CA SER A 486 -29.25 9.70 -18.64
C SER A 486 -27.93 10.28 -19.21
N GLY A 487 -26.89 9.46 -19.40
CA GLY A 487 -25.61 9.86 -19.99
C GLY A 487 -24.53 10.28 -18.99
N VAL A 488 -24.72 9.99 -17.69
CA VAL A 488 -23.75 10.24 -16.64
C VAL A 488 -22.82 9.02 -16.47
N ASN A 489 -21.50 9.24 -16.48
CA ASN A 489 -20.51 8.21 -16.18
C ASN A 489 -20.42 8.01 -14.68
N VAL A 490 -20.71 6.81 -14.20
CA VAL A 490 -20.67 6.48 -12.78
C VAL A 490 -19.38 5.73 -12.47
N VAL A 491 -18.56 6.29 -11.59
CA VAL A 491 -17.27 5.74 -11.19
C VAL A 491 -17.32 5.33 -9.71
N PHE A 492 -17.02 4.07 -9.43
CA PHE A 492 -16.93 3.53 -8.07
C PHE A 492 -15.53 3.06 -7.71
N SER A 493 -15.14 3.27 -6.46
CA SER A 493 -14.01 2.56 -5.86
C SER A 493 -14.33 1.07 -5.73
N ALA A 494 -13.36 0.21 -6.10
CA ALA A 494 -13.55 -1.24 -6.06
C ALA A 494 -13.67 -1.82 -4.64
N GLY A 495 -13.26 -1.07 -3.62
CA GLY A 495 -13.24 -1.47 -2.20
C GLY A 495 -11.82 -1.73 -1.67
N ASN A 496 -11.69 -1.78 -0.34
CA ASN A 496 -10.41 -1.90 0.37
C ASN A 496 -10.33 -3.17 1.25
N THR A 497 -11.02 -4.23 0.85
CA THR A 497 -11.10 -5.50 1.60
C THR A 497 -10.33 -6.65 0.95
N GLY A 498 -9.33 -6.32 0.07
CA GLY A 498 -8.37 -7.28 -0.45
C GLY A 498 -7.47 -7.88 0.65
N PRO A 499 -6.58 -8.82 0.30
CA PRO A 499 -6.28 -9.34 -1.04
C PRO A 499 -7.15 -10.54 -1.48
N GLY A 500 -8.15 -10.93 -0.73
CA GLY A 500 -9.04 -12.05 -1.04
C GLY A 500 -9.86 -11.83 -2.32
N THR A 501 -10.29 -12.91 -2.98
CA THR A 501 -11.27 -12.85 -4.07
C THR A 501 -12.69 -12.65 -3.53
N HIS A 502 -13.62 -12.21 -4.38
CA HIS A 502 -15.01 -11.91 -4.02
C HIS A 502 -15.13 -10.82 -2.95
N THR A 503 -14.26 -9.82 -3.02
CA THR A 503 -14.21 -8.70 -2.08
C THR A 503 -14.61 -7.38 -2.70
N LEU A 504 -15.04 -7.38 -3.98
CA LEU A 504 -15.46 -6.16 -4.67
C LEU A 504 -16.62 -5.47 -3.94
N ASN A 505 -16.53 -4.16 -3.90
CA ASN A 505 -17.64 -3.30 -3.57
C ASN A 505 -18.89 -3.69 -4.39
N PRO A 506 -20.02 -4.06 -3.77
CA PRO A 506 -21.19 -4.56 -4.47
C PRO A 506 -21.75 -3.54 -5.49
N TYR A 507 -21.55 -2.25 -5.26
CA TYR A 507 -21.97 -1.20 -6.18
C TYR A 507 -21.02 -0.99 -7.35
N ALA A 508 -19.80 -1.47 -7.23
CA ALA A 508 -18.79 -1.44 -8.30
C ALA A 508 -18.90 -2.63 -9.27
N VAL A 509 -19.72 -3.64 -8.97
CA VAL A 509 -19.88 -4.84 -9.80
C VAL A 509 -20.81 -4.60 -11.01
N ALA A 510 -21.71 -3.65 -10.92
CA ALA A 510 -22.69 -3.38 -11.98
C ALA A 510 -22.01 -3.11 -13.35
N PRO A 511 -22.44 -3.76 -14.44
CA PRO A 511 -21.73 -3.66 -15.72
C PRO A 511 -21.77 -2.27 -16.38
N TRP A 512 -22.66 -1.40 -15.92
CA TRP A 512 -22.79 -0.02 -16.41
C TRP A 512 -21.92 1.00 -15.67
N VAL A 513 -21.29 0.63 -14.57
CA VAL A 513 -20.37 1.51 -13.83
C VAL A 513 -18.91 1.23 -14.19
N VAL A 514 -18.04 2.16 -13.87
CA VAL A 514 -16.59 2.01 -13.95
C VAL A 514 -16.06 1.70 -12.56
N SER A 515 -15.58 0.48 -12.37
CA SER A 515 -15.00 -0.04 -11.12
C SER A 515 -13.48 0.17 -11.09
N VAL A 516 -12.94 0.79 -10.03
CA VAL A 516 -11.53 1.17 -9.99
C VAL A 516 -10.81 0.57 -8.77
N GLY A 517 -9.88 -0.35 -9.02
CA GLY A 517 -8.95 -0.87 -8.00
C GLY A 517 -7.72 0.03 -7.80
N ALA A 518 -6.86 -0.33 -6.84
CA ALA A 518 -5.72 0.47 -6.44
C ALA A 518 -4.38 -0.22 -6.69
N THR A 519 -3.43 0.52 -7.28
CA THR A 519 -2.01 0.16 -7.37
C THR A 519 -1.15 1.21 -6.68
N ASP A 520 0.17 0.96 -6.56
CA ASP A 520 1.14 2.03 -6.41
C ASP A 520 1.45 2.70 -7.77
N SER A 521 2.35 3.69 -7.77
CA SER A 521 2.77 4.40 -8.99
C SER A 521 3.52 3.53 -10.00
N GLU A 522 4.05 2.39 -9.57
CA GLU A 522 4.79 1.44 -10.41
C GLU A 522 3.90 0.32 -10.99
N GLY A 523 2.61 0.35 -10.67
CA GLY A 523 1.63 -0.63 -11.16
C GLY A 523 1.56 -1.92 -10.33
N ARG A 524 2.18 -1.97 -9.14
CA ARG A 524 1.99 -3.09 -8.22
C ARG A 524 0.64 -2.95 -7.52
N LEU A 525 -0.15 -4.01 -7.58
CA LEU A 525 -1.49 -4.03 -6.98
C LEU A 525 -1.40 -3.90 -5.46
N ALA A 526 -2.14 -2.97 -4.89
CA ALA A 526 -2.20 -2.79 -3.45
C ALA A 526 -2.89 -4.00 -2.77
N ASP A 527 -2.36 -4.45 -1.64
CA ASP A 527 -2.93 -5.60 -0.91
C ASP A 527 -4.37 -5.34 -0.48
N PHE A 528 -4.68 -4.14 -0.05
CA PHE A 528 -6.03 -3.76 0.33
C PHE A 528 -7.01 -3.68 -0.85
N SER A 529 -6.53 -3.55 -2.10
CA SER A 529 -7.43 -3.44 -3.26
C SER A 529 -8.34 -4.66 -3.38
N SER A 530 -9.64 -4.44 -3.35
CA SER A 530 -10.63 -5.49 -3.52
C SER A 530 -10.53 -6.16 -4.88
N ARG A 531 -10.79 -7.45 -4.92
CA ARG A 531 -10.66 -8.32 -6.09
C ARG A 531 -11.95 -9.05 -6.39
N GLY A 532 -12.18 -9.35 -7.66
CA GLY A 532 -13.30 -10.14 -8.11
C GLY A 532 -13.07 -11.63 -8.04
N ASP A 533 -13.65 -12.37 -9.00
CA ASP A 533 -13.57 -13.82 -9.08
C ASP A 533 -12.89 -14.25 -10.39
N PHE A 534 -11.97 -15.21 -10.29
CA PHE A 534 -11.24 -15.72 -11.45
C PHE A 534 -12.21 -16.25 -12.52
N ALA A 535 -11.95 -15.88 -13.77
CA ALA A 535 -12.77 -16.25 -14.93
C ALA A 535 -14.25 -15.81 -14.84
N SER A 536 -14.58 -14.84 -14.01
CA SER A 536 -15.93 -14.25 -13.97
C SER A 536 -16.05 -13.10 -14.97
N PRO A 537 -17.08 -13.09 -15.83
CA PRO A 537 -17.30 -12.00 -16.76
C PRO A 537 -17.87 -10.74 -16.10
N LEU A 538 -18.27 -10.82 -14.84
CA LEU A 538 -18.93 -9.73 -14.11
C LEU A 538 -18.13 -9.26 -12.90
N PHE A 539 -17.61 -10.20 -12.10
CA PHE A 539 -16.91 -9.87 -10.86
C PHE A 539 -15.42 -9.60 -11.12
N HIS A 540 -15.13 -8.44 -11.65
CA HIS A 540 -13.77 -7.91 -11.83
C HIS A 540 -13.80 -6.36 -11.79
N PRO A 541 -12.75 -5.66 -11.39
CA PRO A 541 -12.67 -4.22 -11.60
C PRO A 541 -12.63 -3.91 -13.10
N THR A 542 -13.07 -2.74 -13.52
CA THR A 542 -12.89 -2.27 -14.90
C THR A 542 -11.42 -2.08 -15.22
N LEU A 543 -10.72 -1.42 -14.29
CA LEU A 543 -9.28 -1.15 -14.36
C LEU A 543 -8.76 -0.76 -12.97
N VAL A 544 -7.46 -0.50 -12.87
CA VAL A 544 -6.82 0.01 -11.67
C VAL A 544 -6.16 1.35 -11.92
N ALA A 545 -5.96 2.13 -10.86
CA ALA A 545 -5.18 3.37 -10.89
C ALA A 545 -4.39 3.51 -9.57
N PRO A 546 -3.34 4.36 -9.50
CA PRO A 546 -2.59 4.56 -8.28
C PRO A 546 -3.50 4.98 -7.11
N GLY A 547 -3.39 4.26 -5.99
CA GLY A 547 -4.17 4.51 -4.77
C GLY A 547 -3.33 4.37 -3.51
N VAL A 548 -1.99 4.29 -3.65
CA VAL A 548 -1.04 4.19 -2.54
C VAL A 548 -0.25 5.48 -2.43
N ASN A 549 -0.21 6.06 -1.24
CA ASN A 549 0.50 7.31 -0.95
C ASN A 549 0.12 8.48 -1.90
N VAL A 550 -1.14 8.55 -2.28
CA VAL A 550 -1.68 9.64 -3.10
C VAL A 550 -1.65 10.93 -2.29
N VAL A 551 -1.14 12.01 -2.87
CA VAL A 551 -1.16 13.34 -2.27
C VAL A 551 -2.32 14.14 -2.85
N SER A 552 -3.14 14.73 -1.97
CA SER A 552 -4.23 15.63 -2.36
C SER A 552 -4.59 16.59 -1.23
N LEU A 553 -5.67 17.32 -1.38
CA LEU A 553 -6.08 18.40 -0.51
C LEU A 553 -6.38 17.92 0.92
N ARG A 554 -5.90 18.66 1.89
CA ARG A 554 -6.22 18.49 3.30
C ARG A 554 -7.50 19.25 3.63
N GLY A 555 -8.56 18.54 3.99
CA GLY A 555 -9.77 19.16 4.49
C GLY A 555 -9.55 19.86 5.85
N SER A 556 -10.33 20.89 6.14
CA SER A 556 -10.31 21.65 7.40
C SER A 556 -11.06 20.95 8.55
N GLY A 557 -11.53 19.72 8.35
CA GLY A 557 -12.34 18.96 9.31
C GLY A 557 -11.59 18.53 10.57
N ILE A 558 -12.33 18.44 11.70
CA ILE A 558 -11.79 18.09 13.01
C ILE A 558 -11.35 16.62 13.07
N ALA A 559 -12.10 15.73 12.42
CA ALA A 559 -11.82 14.29 12.35
C ALA A 559 -11.44 13.91 10.91
N ASN A 560 -10.28 14.35 10.46
CA ASN A 560 -9.82 14.07 9.11
C ASN A 560 -9.54 12.56 8.94
N VAL A 561 -10.39 11.85 8.19
CA VAL A 561 -10.28 10.41 7.92
C VAL A 561 -9.01 10.05 7.15
N THR A 562 -8.45 10.99 6.39
CA THR A 562 -7.20 10.79 5.65
C THR A 562 -5.95 10.92 6.53
N GLY A 563 -6.13 11.36 7.76
CA GLY A 563 -5.04 11.53 8.71
C GLY A 563 -5.55 12.31 9.88
N ALA A 564 -6.44 11.77 10.70
CA ALA A 564 -6.93 12.32 11.96
C ALA A 564 -6.34 13.72 12.33
N SER A 565 -6.53 14.31 13.37
CA SER A 565 -6.02 15.64 13.76
C SER A 565 -4.48 15.82 13.70
N GLY A 566 -3.71 14.84 13.18
CA GLY A 566 -2.26 14.86 13.13
C GLY A 566 -1.65 14.61 11.74
N LEU A 567 -0.35 14.77 11.62
CA LEU A 567 0.44 14.41 10.45
C LEU A 567 0.62 12.89 10.41
N ILE A 568 0.30 12.25 9.28
CA ILE A 568 0.70 10.85 9.09
C ILE A 568 2.17 10.77 8.68
N GLY A 569 2.84 9.65 8.95
CA GLY A 569 4.26 9.48 8.63
C GLY A 569 4.59 9.71 7.16
N ALA A 570 3.70 9.34 6.23
CA ALA A 570 3.85 9.59 4.80
C ALA A 570 3.77 11.08 4.43
N ASP A 571 3.04 11.91 5.18
CA ASP A 571 3.00 13.35 4.95
C ASP A 571 4.39 13.97 5.10
N THR A 572 5.09 13.61 6.16
CA THR A 572 6.45 14.16 6.41
C THR A 572 7.50 13.65 5.44
N GLN A 573 7.25 12.55 4.75
CA GLN A 573 8.12 12.02 3.71
C GLN A 573 7.87 12.67 2.35
N LYS A 574 6.63 13.05 2.05
CA LYS A 574 6.20 13.52 0.72
C LYS A 574 5.94 15.03 0.64
N LEU A 575 5.71 15.68 1.77
CA LEU A 575 5.32 17.09 1.85
C LEU A 575 6.36 17.88 2.64
N ASN A 576 6.68 19.06 2.15
CA ASN A 576 7.48 20.02 2.90
C ASN A 576 6.60 20.85 3.86
N SER A 577 7.22 21.65 4.74
CA SER A 577 6.53 22.41 5.77
C SER A 577 5.52 23.44 5.22
N THR A 578 5.71 23.95 4.01
CA THR A 578 4.80 24.92 3.38
C THR A 578 3.61 24.23 2.70
N GLU A 579 3.73 22.95 2.38
CA GLU A 579 2.69 22.14 1.74
C GLU A 579 1.77 21.45 2.76
N LEU A 580 2.30 21.08 3.93
CA LEU A 580 1.57 20.37 5.00
C LEU A 580 0.24 21.02 5.43
N PRO A 581 0.08 22.34 5.48
CA PRO A 581 -1.20 22.93 5.83
C PRO A 581 -2.32 22.67 4.81
N TYR A 582 -1.96 22.41 3.56
CA TYR A 582 -2.90 22.33 2.44
C TYR A 582 -3.06 20.93 1.87
N TYR A 583 -2.11 20.04 2.11
CA TYR A 583 -2.08 18.70 1.52
C TYR A 583 -1.86 17.62 2.56
N THR A 584 -2.28 16.42 2.21
CA THR A 584 -2.05 15.20 3.00
C THR A 584 -1.92 14.01 2.07
N THR A 585 -1.42 12.89 2.59
CA THR A 585 -1.29 11.62 1.87
C THR A 585 -2.37 10.65 2.32
N ALA A 586 -2.81 9.79 1.40
CA ALA A 586 -3.77 8.75 1.75
C ALA A 586 -3.63 7.49 0.87
N ASN A 587 -4.12 6.35 1.40
CA ASN A 587 -4.18 5.06 0.71
C ASN A 587 -5.64 4.62 0.58
N GLY A 588 -6.02 4.09 -0.56
CA GLY A 588 -7.36 3.55 -0.80
C GLY A 588 -7.78 3.57 -2.26
N THR A 589 -8.64 2.66 -2.65
CA THR A 589 -9.35 2.70 -3.95
C THR A 589 -10.21 3.95 -4.08
N SER A 590 -10.57 4.56 -2.96
CA SER A 590 -11.24 5.87 -2.89
C SER A 590 -10.44 6.99 -3.57
N PHE A 591 -9.12 6.83 -3.71
CA PHE A 591 -8.21 7.81 -4.32
C PHE A 591 -7.73 7.39 -5.72
N SER A 592 -7.99 6.15 -6.10
CA SER A 592 -7.86 5.65 -7.47
C SER A 592 -9.05 6.05 -8.34
N ALA A 593 -10.26 5.90 -7.83
CA ALA A 593 -11.50 6.22 -8.55
C ALA A 593 -11.55 7.67 -9.07
N PRO A 594 -11.21 8.71 -8.27
CA PRO A 594 -11.25 10.09 -8.74
C PRO A 594 -10.22 10.40 -9.84
N GLN A 595 -9.13 9.64 -9.96
CA GLN A 595 -8.22 9.79 -11.11
C GLN A 595 -8.91 9.37 -12.41
N VAL A 596 -9.70 8.29 -12.36
CA VAL A 596 -10.50 7.85 -13.51
C VAL A 596 -11.62 8.83 -13.80
N ALA A 597 -12.29 9.37 -12.79
CA ALA A 597 -13.30 10.41 -12.98
C ALA A 597 -12.70 11.67 -13.65
N GLY A 598 -11.50 12.08 -13.25
CA GLY A 598 -10.75 13.16 -13.91
C GLY A 598 -10.33 12.80 -15.34
N ALA A 599 -9.89 11.57 -15.60
CA ALA A 599 -9.58 11.09 -16.94
C ALA A 599 -10.80 11.13 -17.86
N ILE A 600 -11.97 10.73 -17.36
CA ILE A 600 -13.23 10.83 -18.10
C ILE A 600 -13.56 12.29 -18.40
N ALA A 601 -13.33 13.21 -17.47
CA ALA A 601 -13.52 14.64 -17.74
C ALA A 601 -12.63 15.15 -18.86
N LEU A 602 -11.35 14.73 -18.93
CA LEU A 602 -10.46 15.04 -20.05
C LEU A 602 -10.93 14.43 -21.38
N MET A 603 -11.43 13.18 -21.35
CA MET A 603 -12.00 12.53 -22.54
C MET A 603 -13.23 13.27 -23.06
N LEU A 604 -14.11 13.73 -22.15
CA LEU A 604 -15.33 14.47 -22.51
C LEU A 604 -15.04 15.90 -22.97
N GLU A 605 -13.96 16.56 -22.45
CA GLU A 605 -13.46 17.83 -23.03
C GLU A 605 -13.04 17.62 -24.49
N ALA A 606 -12.31 16.52 -24.75
CA ALA A 606 -11.82 16.22 -26.11
C ALA A 606 -12.94 15.75 -27.05
N ASN A 607 -13.97 15.08 -26.52
CA ASN A 607 -15.14 14.59 -27.28
C ASN A 607 -16.41 14.53 -26.42
N PRO A 608 -17.21 15.60 -26.39
CA PRO A 608 -18.43 15.69 -25.58
C PRO A 608 -19.52 14.70 -25.95
N SER A 609 -19.45 14.08 -27.14
CA SER A 609 -20.47 13.14 -27.62
C SER A 609 -20.32 11.71 -27.11
N LEU A 610 -19.27 11.42 -26.34
CA LEU A 610 -19.05 10.08 -25.78
C LEU A 610 -20.17 9.68 -24.82
N THR A 611 -20.69 8.48 -25.01
CA THR A 611 -21.63 7.82 -24.10
C THR A 611 -20.87 7.09 -22.98
N PRO A 612 -21.50 6.80 -21.82
CA PRO A 612 -20.87 6.03 -20.75
C PRO A 612 -20.31 4.68 -21.20
N ALA A 613 -21.04 3.95 -22.04
CA ALA A 613 -20.57 2.68 -22.58
C ALA A 613 -19.30 2.86 -23.45
N LYS A 614 -19.24 3.93 -24.26
CA LYS A 614 -18.06 4.20 -25.08
C LYS A 614 -16.86 4.70 -24.26
N VAL A 615 -17.11 5.44 -23.20
CA VAL A 615 -16.08 5.86 -22.24
C VAL A 615 -15.46 4.62 -21.59
N LYS A 616 -16.28 3.70 -21.07
CA LYS A 616 -15.82 2.45 -20.45
C LYS A 616 -15.00 1.61 -21.43
N ASP A 617 -15.50 1.38 -22.65
CA ASP A 617 -14.78 0.67 -23.72
C ASP A 617 -13.41 1.29 -24.03
N ILE A 618 -13.31 2.61 -24.13
CA ILE A 618 -12.04 3.30 -24.36
C ILE A 618 -11.10 3.08 -23.18
N LEU A 619 -11.56 3.25 -21.94
CA LEU A 619 -10.74 3.05 -20.74
C LEU A 619 -10.15 1.64 -20.69
N GLU A 620 -10.98 0.61 -20.93
CA GLU A 620 -10.55 -0.78 -20.93
C GLU A 620 -9.54 -1.09 -22.04
N ARG A 621 -9.79 -0.62 -23.27
CA ARG A 621 -8.87 -0.88 -24.39
C ARG A 621 -7.53 -0.16 -24.27
N THR A 622 -7.54 1.05 -23.76
CA THR A 622 -6.34 1.90 -23.69
C THR A 622 -5.53 1.71 -22.41
N ALA A 623 -6.03 1.02 -21.41
CA ALA A 623 -5.30 0.72 -20.19
C ALA A 623 -3.93 0.08 -20.49
N THR A 624 -2.94 0.36 -19.66
CA THR A 624 -1.63 -0.31 -19.71
C THR A 624 -1.78 -1.70 -19.11
N PRO A 625 -1.49 -2.79 -19.84
CA PRO A 625 -1.59 -4.14 -19.31
C PRO A 625 -0.70 -4.34 -18.08
N LEU A 626 -1.20 -5.09 -17.11
CA LEU A 626 -0.45 -5.54 -15.94
C LEU A 626 -0.38 -7.07 -15.93
N PRO A 627 0.46 -7.67 -16.77
CA PRO A 627 0.40 -9.10 -17.12
C PRO A 627 0.76 -10.07 -15.98
N ALA A 628 1.35 -9.57 -14.89
CA ALA A 628 1.59 -10.37 -13.68
C ALA A 628 0.30 -10.71 -12.93
N TYR A 629 -0.78 -9.95 -13.17
CA TYR A 629 -2.08 -10.09 -12.51
C TYR A 629 -3.13 -10.63 -13.48
N PHE A 630 -4.20 -11.15 -12.92
CA PHE A 630 -5.36 -11.61 -13.70
C PHE A 630 -6.43 -10.52 -13.75
N GLU A 631 -7.35 -10.65 -14.71
CA GLU A 631 -8.45 -9.71 -14.93
C GLU A 631 -9.29 -9.45 -13.66
N HIS A 632 -9.57 -10.51 -12.86
CA HIS A 632 -10.32 -10.35 -11.61
C HIS A 632 -9.59 -9.51 -10.55
N GLU A 633 -8.28 -9.29 -10.69
CA GLU A 633 -7.46 -8.49 -9.79
C GLU A 633 -7.34 -7.04 -10.27
N VAL A 634 -7.10 -6.83 -11.57
CA VAL A 634 -6.73 -5.52 -12.13
C VAL A 634 -7.59 -5.07 -13.30
N GLY A 635 -8.61 -5.84 -13.68
CA GLY A 635 -9.41 -5.55 -14.88
C GLY A 635 -8.54 -5.48 -16.13
N ALA A 636 -8.73 -4.47 -16.93
CA ALA A 636 -7.96 -4.26 -18.15
C ALA A 636 -6.50 -3.80 -17.91
N GLY A 637 -6.13 -3.48 -16.68
CA GLY A 637 -4.79 -2.99 -16.31
C GLY A 637 -4.82 -1.58 -15.75
N MET A 638 -3.66 -0.89 -15.74
CA MET A 638 -3.52 0.43 -15.16
C MET A 638 -4.02 1.53 -16.10
N LEU A 639 -4.72 2.49 -15.54
CA LEU A 639 -5.20 3.70 -16.23
C LEU A 639 -4.09 4.34 -17.08
N ASN A 640 -4.37 4.56 -18.35
CA ASN A 640 -3.53 5.34 -19.27
C ASN A 640 -4.34 6.52 -19.80
N VAL A 641 -4.27 7.64 -19.10
CA VAL A 641 -5.01 8.87 -19.42
C VAL A 641 -4.64 9.37 -20.82
N HIS A 642 -3.34 9.31 -21.16
CA HIS A 642 -2.86 9.81 -22.44
C HIS A 642 -3.50 9.05 -23.62
N ALA A 643 -3.42 7.72 -23.60
CA ALA A 643 -4.02 6.90 -24.67
C ALA A 643 -5.56 7.03 -24.69
N ALA A 644 -6.20 7.11 -23.53
CA ALA A 644 -7.66 7.26 -23.44
C ALA A 644 -8.14 8.59 -24.04
N VAL A 645 -7.47 9.70 -23.73
CA VAL A 645 -7.82 11.01 -24.27
C VAL A 645 -7.49 11.11 -25.76
N LEU A 646 -6.37 10.54 -26.23
CA LEU A 646 -6.05 10.44 -27.65
C LEU A 646 -7.12 9.65 -28.40
N GLN A 647 -7.55 8.51 -27.86
CA GLN A 647 -8.60 7.70 -28.50
C GLN A 647 -9.96 8.42 -28.50
N ALA A 648 -10.29 9.15 -27.44
CA ALA A 648 -11.50 9.96 -27.36
C ALA A 648 -11.49 11.10 -28.40
N ALA A 649 -10.37 11.81 -28.52
CA ALA A 649 -10.19 12.92 -29.44
C ALA A 649 -10.14 12.48 -30.92
N PHE A 650 -9.53 11.32 -31.17
CA PHE A 650 -9.24 10.80 -32.52
C PHE A 650 -9.67 9.33 -32.64
N PRO A 651 -10.97 9.06 -32.78
CA PRO A 651 -11.50 7.67 -32.82
C PRO A 651 -10.85 6.80 -33.90
N GLY A 652 -10.44 7.41 -35.01
CA GLY A 652 -9.76 6.73 -36.13
C GLY A 652 -8.37 6.18 -35.82
N ARG A 653 -7.75 6.55 -34.68
CA ARG A 653 -6.47 5.98 -34.24
C ARG A 653 -6.57 4.54 -33.77
N ARG A 654 -7.75 4.09 -33.34
CA ARG A 654 -8.03 2.70 -32.97
C ARG A 654 -7.08 2.15 -31.90
N ILE A 655 -6.70 2.99 -30.93
CA ILE A 655 -5.80 2.60 -29.83
C ILE A 655 -6.46 1.50 -29.01
N GLY A 656 -5.75 0.40 -28.78
CA GLY A 656 -6.20 -0.74 -28.00
C GLY A 656 -7.07 -1.75 -28.76
N ASP A 657 -7.40 -1.55 -30.04
CA ASP A 657 -8.18 -2.52 -30.83
C ASP A 657 -7.51 -3.90 -30.93
N TRP A 658 -6.18 -3.96 -30.78
CA TRP A 658 -5.44 -5.22 -30.78
C TRP A 658 -5.88 -6.21 -29.68
N ARG A 659 -6.48 -5.73 -28.60
CA ARG A 659 -7.00 -6.57 -27.51
C ARG A 659 -8.17 -7.44 -27.95
N THR A 660 -8.88 -7.02 -28.97
CA THR A 660 -10.05 -7.74 -29.51
C THR A 660 -9.66 -8.78 -30.58
N LEU A 661 -8.41 -8.77 -31.08
CA LEU A 661 -7.97 -9.57 -32.21
C LEU A 661 -7.86 -11.08 -31.94
N ASN A 662 -7.89 -11.52 -30.67
CA ASN A 662 -7.59 -12.91 -30.30
C ASN A 662 -8.61 -13.59 -29.39
N SER A 663 -9.88 -13.23 -29.50
CA SER A 663 -10.96 -13.99 -28.86
C SER A 663 -10.97 -15.44 -29.39
N GLY A 664 -10.63 -16.41 -28.52
CA GLY A 664 -10.67 -17.83 -28.86
C GLY A 664 -9.35 -18.61 -28.77
N GLN A 665 -8.19 -17.93 -28.61
CA GLN A 665 -6.93 -18.62 -28.37
C GLN A 665 -6.79 -19.13 -26.93
N VAL A 666 -7.41 -18.45 -25.97
CA VAL A 666 -7.39 -18.79 -24.54
C VAL A 666 -8.79 -18.66 -23.98
N GLN A 667 -9.20 -19.63 -23.18
CA GLN A 667 -10.42 -19.57 -22.40
C GLN A 667 -10.09 -19.88 -20.93
N PHE A 668 -10.37 -18.93 -20.05
CA PHE A 668 -10.26 -19.11 -18.62
C PHE A 668 -11.50 -19.80 -18.05
N TYR A 669 -11.31 -20.70 -17.10
CA TYR A 669 -12.41 -21.41 -16.44
C TYR A 669 -12.02 -21.83 -15.03
N ASN A 670 -13.03 -22.15 -14.22
CA ASN A 670 -12.84 -22.74 -12.91
C ASN A 670 -13.19 -24.23 -12.94
N ASP A 671 -12.37 -25.04 -12.27
CA ASP A 671 -12.71 -26.42 -12.00
C ASP A 671 -13.93 -26.51 -11.08
N PRO A 672 -14.64 -27.65 -11.04
CA PRO A 672 -15.64 -27.92 -10.02
C PRO A 672 -15.05 -27.72 -8.61
N LEU A 673 -15.85 -27.18 -7.70
CA LEU A 673 -15.42 -26.93 -6.34
C LEU A 673 -15.07 -28.24 -5.63
N THR A 674 -13.90 -28.28 -4.98
CA THR A 674 -13.52 -29.37 -4.09
C THR A 674 -13.82 -28.94 -2.65
N THR A 675 -14.69 -29.69 -1.98
CA THR A 675 -15.05 -29.42 -0.58
C THR A 675 -14.26 -30.31 0.37
N PHE A 676 -13.93 -29.78 1.55
CA PHE A 676 -13.34 -30.53 2.65
C PHE A 676 -13.92 -30.06 3.98
N THR A 677 -13.87 -30.91 4.99
CA THR A 677 -14.39 -30.58 6.31
C THR A 677 -13.41 -31.04 7.37
N GLY A 678 -13.44 -30.41 8.51
CA GLY A 678 -12.61 -30.79 9.64
C GLY A 678 -13.20 -30.32 10.97
N THR A 679 -12.66 -30.85 12.05
CA THR A 679 -12.96 -30.38 13.42
C THR A 679 -11.63 -30.11 14.11
N VAL A 680 -11.51 -28.92 14.71
CA VAL A 680 -10.31 -28.47 15.39
C VAL A 680 -10.59 -28.20 16.86
N GLN A 681 -9.75 -28.71 17.74
CA GLN A 681 -9.78 -28.44 19.16
C GLN A 681 -9.11 -27.11 19.49
N PRO A 682 -9.47 -26.44 20.58
CA PRO A 682 -8.82 -25.23 21.02
C PRO A 682 -7.30 -25.41 21.16
N GLY A 683 -6.54 -24.46 20.62
CA GLY A 683 -5.07 -24.47 20.65
C GLY A 683 -4.40 -25.53 19.77
N THR A 684 -5.16 -26.28 18.96
CA THR A 684 -4.62 -27.31 18.07
C THR A 684 -4.81 -26.94 16.59
N ASN A 685 -4.22 -27.72 15.70
CA ASN A 685 -4.42 -27.65 14.27
C ASN A 685 -5.20 -28.86 13.76
N SER A 686 -5.98 -28.65 12.69
CA SER A 686 -6.62 -29.71 11.91
C SER A 686 -6.09 -29.61 10.47
N ASP A 687 -5.37 -30.64 10.02
CA ASP A 687 -4.71 -30.67 8.73
C ASP A 687 -5.54 -31.41 7.68
N SER A 688 -5.63 -30.87 6.48
CA SER A 688 -6.22 -31.47 5.29
C SER A 688 -5.21 -31.43 4.14
N THR A 689 -5.25 -32.44 3.27
CA THR A 689 -4.42 -32.47 2.06
C THR A 689 -5.29 -32.18 0.85
N LEU A 690 -4.91 -31.18 0.08
CA LEU A 690 -5.56 -30.80 -1.18
C LEU A 690 -4.60 -31.02 -2.35
N SER A 691 -5.10 -31.58 -3.45
CA SER A 691 -4.30 -31.80 -4.66
C SER A 691 -4.51 -30.65 -5.65
N LEU A 692 -3.42 -30.02 -6.09
CA LEU A 692 -3.43 -28.98 -7.10
C LEU A 692 -2.90 -29.52 -8.42
N PRO A 693 -3.57 -29.28 -9.58
CA PRO A 693 -3.12 -29.75 -10.88
C PRO A 693 -1.93 -28.94 -11.43
N ALA A 694 -1.19 -29.53 -12.36
CA ALA A 694 0.02 -28.93 -12.93
C ALA A 694 -0.20 -27.63 -13.71
N ASN A 695 -1.42 -27.36 -14.16
CA ASN A 695 -1.78 -26.19 -14.95
C ASN A 695 -2.70 -25.22 -14.19
N ALA A 696 -2.68 -25.25 -12.86
CA ALA A 696 -3.38 -24.30 -12.04
C ALA A 696 -2.76 -22.91 -12.22
N LEU A 697 -3.58 -21.96 -12.63
CA LEU A 697 -3.20 -20.55 -12.72
C LEU A 697 -3.54 -19.80 -11.44
N PHE A 698 -4.59 -20.25 -10.80
CA PHE A 698 -5.13 -19.65 -9.59
C PHE A 698 -5.70 -20.75 -8.68
N ALA A 699 -5.56 -20.61 -7.38
CA ALA A 699 -6.29 -21.41 -6.42
C ALA A 699 -6.77 -20.54 -5.26
N SER A 700 -8.02 -20.71 -4.88
CA SER A 700 -8.60 -20.07 -3.70
C SER A 700 -9.00 -21.14 -2.71
N ILE A 701 -8.52 -21.03 -1.47
CA ILE A 701 -8.87 -21.93 -0.38
C ILE A 701 -9.59 -21.10 0.67
N GLN A 702 -10.81 -21.45 0.96
CA GLN A 702 -11.65 -20.79 1.95
C GLN A 702 -12.14 -21.79 2.98
N ILE A 703 -12.16 -21.38 4.23
CA ILE A 703 -12.86 -22.09 5.30
C ILE A 703 -13.98 -21.23 5.87
N GLY A 704 -15.05 -21.85 6.30
CA GLY A 704 -16.14 -21.19 7.02
C GLY A 704 -16.59 -22.02 8.20
N TRP A 705 -16.97 -21.37 9.28
CA TRP A 705 -17.45 -22.03 10.49
C TRP A 705 -18.65 -21.33 11.10
N GLY A 706 -19.36 -22.01 11.96
CA GLY A 706 -20.56 -21.50 12.62
C GLY A 706 -20.83 -22.20 13.94
N PRO A 707 -21.81 -21.75 14.67
CA PRO A 707 -22.78 -20.68 14.38
C PRO A 707 -22.15 -19.29 14.46
N LEU A 708 -22.84 -18.26 13.98
CA LEU A 708 -22.38 -16.85 14.02
C LEU A 708 -21.97 -16.38 15.43
N TRP A 709 -22.55 -16.99 16.44
CA TRP A 709 -22.31 -16.75 17.86
C TRP A 709 -21.16 -17.57 18.46
N SER A 710 -20.46 -18.38 17.65
CA SER A 710 -19.28 -19.10 18.11
C SER A 710 -18.24 -18.12 18.60
N THR A 711 -17.68 -18.36 19.78
CA THR A 711 -16.52 -17.60 20.32
C THR A 711 -15.21 -18.07 19.72
N ASN A 712 -15.19 -19.17 18.94
CA ASN A 712 -13.99 -19.66 18.29
C ASN A 712 -13.62 -18.75 17.12
N ASP A 713 -12.32 -18.47 16.98
CA ASP A 713 -11.70 -17.81 15.84
C ASP A 713 -10.71 -18.76 15.18
N LEU A 714 -10.89 -19.01 13.88
CA LEU A 714 -10.09 -19.98 13.14
C LEU A 714 -9.13 -19.28 12.19
N GLY A 715 -7.85 -19.61 12.27
CA GLY A 715 -6.85 -19.21 11.29
C GLY A 715 -6.59 -20.29 10.25
N LEU A 716 -6.29 -19.89 9.03
CA LEU A 716 -6.01 -20.74 7.88
C LEU A 716 -4.54 -20.59 7.46
N GLN A 717 -3.82 -21.70 7.38
CA GLN A 717 -2.43 -21.74 6.90
C GLN A 717 -2.32 -22.74 5.76
N VAL A 718 -1.58 -22.39 4.72
CA VAL A 718 -1.39 -23.22 3.55
C VAL A 718 0.10 -23.46 3.29
N TYR A 719 0.46 -24.73 3.23
CA TYR A 719 1.84 -25.21 3.02
C TYR A 719 1.95 -25.88 1.67
N ASN A 720 3.02 -25.60 0.95
CA ASN A 720 3.30 -26.22 -0.33
C ASN A 720 3.75 -27.71 -0.17
N ASN A 721 3.96 -28.39 -1.28
CA ASN A 721 4.41 -29.78 -1.31
C ASN A 721 5.83 -29.99 -0.71
N ALA A 722 6.61 -28.95 -0.53
CA ALA A 722 7.89 -28.96 0.18
C ALA A 722 7.74 -28.71 1.70
N GLY A 723 6.52 -28.48 2.21
CA GLY A 723 6.26 -28.21 3.60
C GLY A 723 6.48 -26.76 4.05
N SER A 724 6.78 -25.85 3.12
CA SER A 724 6.95 -24.43 3.43
C SER A 724 5.59 -23.72 3.51
N LEU A 725 5.40 -22.86 4.52
CA LEU A 725 4.24 -21.97 4.62
C LEU A 725 4.30 -20.94 3.48
N VAL A 726 3.25 -20.89 2.66
CA VAL A 726 3.19 -19.99 1.50
C VAL A 726 2.06 -18.99 1.56
N ALA A 727 1.02 -19.26 2.33
CA ALA A 727 -0.08 -18.34 2.54
C ALA A 727 -0.75 -18.58 3.90
N GLN A 728 -1.26 -17.53 4.49
CA GLN A 728 -2.05 -17.60 5.71
C GLN A 728 -3.10 -16.50 5.77
N ALA A 729 -4.20 -16.78 6.44
CA ALA A 729 -5.24 -15.82 6.80
C ALA A 729 -5.61 -16.07 8.26
N ASN A 730 -5.67 -15.01 9.04
CA ASN A 730 -5.99 -15.07 10.47
C ASN A 730 -6.58 -13.71 10.89
N SER A 731 -7.70 -13.36 10.25
CA SER A 731 -8.44 -12.13 10.57
C SER A 731 -9.28 -12.36 11.82
N LEU A 732 -9.37 -11.38 12.69
CA LEU A 732 -10.23 -11.46 13.85
C LEU A 732 -11.70 -11.46 13.41
N ASN A 733 -12.37 -12.59 13.55
CA ASN A 733 -13.77 -12.78 13.19
C ASN A 733 -14.66 -12.59 14.41
N LEU A 734 -15.11 -11.35 14.64
CA LEU A 734 -15.95 -10.99 15.79
C LEU A 734 -17.31 -11.69 15.78
N VAL A 735 -17.82 -11.98 16.97
CA VAL A 735 -19.12 -12.64 17.18
C VAL A 735 -20.25 -11.76 16.62
N GLY A 736 -21.06 -12.31 15.74
CA GLY A 736 -22.32 -11.71 15.29
C GLY A 736 -22.22 -10.56 14.28
N LEU A 737 -21.02 -10.08 13.93
CA LEU A 737 -20.86 -8.92 13.03
C LEU A 737 -20.41 -9.26 11.62
N THR A 738 -19.65 -10.34 11.43
CA THR A 738 -19.15 -10.80 10.13
C THR A 738 -19.35 -12.30 9.96
N GLY A 739 -19.48 -12.78 8.73
CA GLY A 739 -19.42 -14.21 8.44
C GLY A 739 -18.08 -14.77 8.90
N LYS A 740 -18.11 -15.85 9.67
CA LYS A 740 -16.91 -16.52 10.17
C LYS A 740 -16.24 -17.29 9.04
N GLN A 741 -15.25 -16.68 8.42
CA GLN A 741 -14.53 -17.26 7.28
C GLN A 741 -13.09 -16.76 7.22
N GLU A 742 -12.20 -17.64 6.74
CA GLU A 742 -10.86 -17.28 6.32
C GLU A 742 -10.60 -17.73 4.90
N LYS A 743 -9.84 -16.96 4.15
CA LYS A 743 -9.59 -17.21 2.74
C LYS A 743 -8.16 -16.83 2.35
N VAL A 744 -7.52 -17.70 1.56
CA VAL A 744 -6.23 -17.41 0.92
C VAL A 744 -6.33 -17.63 -0.58
N SER A 745 -5.53 -16.91 -1.34
CA SER A 745 -5.41 -17.06 -2.78
C SER A 745 -3.96 -17.35 -3.15
N LEU A 746 -3.77 -18.29 -4.08
CA LEU A 746 -2.47 -18.71 -4.58
C LEU A 746 -2.43 -18.45 -6.08
N ILE A 747 -1.34 -17.88 -6.53
CA ILE A 747 -1.12 -17.61 -7.95
C ILE A 747 -0.11 -18.60 -8.49
N ARG A 748 -0.46 -19.24 -9.61
CA ARG A 748 0.37 -20.27 -10.29
C ARG A 748 0.96 -21.27 -9.29
N PRO A 749 0.13 -21.88 -8.42
CA PRO A 749 0.64 -22.82 -7.44
C PRO A 749 1.27 -24.03 -8.11
N ALA A 750 2.37 -24.53 -7.55
CA ALA A 750 2.99 -25.76 -8.04
C ALA A 750 2.04 -26.95 -7.92
N ALA A 751 2.11 -27.88 -8.89
CA ALA A 751 1.34 -29.11 -8.84
C ALA A 751 1.72 -29.98 -7.64
N GLY A 752 0.78 -30.75 -7.14
CA GLY A 752 1.01 -31.74 -6.08
C GLY A 752 0.09 -31.60 -4.88
N ASN A 753 0.45 -32.30 -3.82
CA ASN A 753 -0.33 -32.31 -2.61
C ASN A 753 0.09 -31.18 -1.67
N TRP A 754 -0.84 -30.32 -1.34
CA TRP A 754 -0.67 -29.17 -0.48
C TRP A 754 -1.35 -29.45 0.88
N ARG A 755 -0.72 -29.04 1.96
CA ARG A 755 -1.29 -29.16 3.30
C ARG A 755 -1.99 -27.87 3.68
N VAL A 756 -3.25 -27.99 4.04
CA VAL A 756 -4.06 -26.91 4.61
C VAL A 756 -4.23 -27.17 6.10
N SER A 757 -3.78 -26.25 6.92
CA SER A 757 -3.82 -26.36 8.39
C SER A 757 -4.78 -25.29 8.93
N VAL A 758 -5.81 -25.73 9.62
CA VAL A 758 -6.77 -24.85 10.28
C VAL A 758 -6.50 -24.86 11.77
N ARG A 759 -6.22 -23.69 12.33
CA ARG A 759 -5.92 -23.52 13.75
C ARG A 759 -7.09 -22.85 14.47
N ASN A 760 -7.44 -23.34 15.66
CA ASN A 760 -8.35 -22.65 16.56
C ASN A 760 -7.52 -21.80 17.54
N SER A 761 -7.49 -20.48 17.32
CA SER A 761 -6.62 -19.55 18.03
C SER A 761 -7.25 -19.03 19.33
N LEU A 762 -8.58 -18.90 19.40
CA LEU A 762 -9.31 -18.27 20.49
C LEU A 762 -10.46 -19.17 21.00
N GLY A 763 -10.13 -20.36 21.39
CA GLY A 763 -11.11 -21.24 22.03
C GLY A 763 -11.31 -20.89 23.50
N LEU A 764 -11.87 -19.74 23.84
CA LEU A 764 -12.03 -19.20 25.19
C LEU A 764 -12.82 -20.13 26.12
N LEU A 765 -13.70 -21.00 25.58
CA LEU A 765 -14.52 -21.94 26.36
C LEU A 765 -14.12 -23.43 26.17
N GLY A 766 -12.96 -23.67 25.55
CA GLY A 766 -12.46 -25.03 25.35
C GLY A 766 -13.34 -25.92 24.47
N THR A 767 -14.12 -25.35 23.55
CA THR A 767 -15.01 -26.08 22.65
C THR A 767 -14.35 -26.40 21.32
N SER A 768 -14.60 -27.59 20.79
CA SER A 768 -14.19 -27.96 19.44
C SER A 768 -15.03 -27.20 18.41
N GLN A 769 -14.42 -26.83 17.28
CA GLN A 769 -15.08 -26.14 16.18
C GLN A 769 -15.01 -26.97 14.91
N THR A 770 -16.15 -27.23 14.30
CA THR A 770 -16.24 -27.81 12.96
C THR A 770 -16.21 -26.69 11.92
N PHE A 771 -15.47 -26.90 10.85
CA PHE A 771 -15.41 -26.00 9.70
C PHE A 771 -15.69 -26.73 8.39
N ASN A 772 -16.19 -26.00 7.42
CA ASN A 772 -16.31 -26.42 6.03
C ASN A 772 -15.30 -25.65 5.19
N GLY A 773 -14.55 -26.36 4.35
CA GLY A 773 -13.57 -25.78 3.45
C GLY A 773 -13.97 -25.98 1.99
N VAL A 774 -13.55 -25.03 1.15
CA VAL A 774 -13.74 -25.07 -0.29
C VAL A 774 -12.41 -24.70 -0.96
N LEU A 775 -12.00 -25.51 -1.92
CA LEU A 775 -10.93 -25.22 -2.86
C LEU A 775 -11.56 -24.94 -4.23
N GLN A 776 -11.22 -23.79 -4.80
CA GLN A 776 -11.52 -23.42 -6.19
C GLN A 776 -10.19 -23.32 -6.96
N VAL A 777 -10.10 -23.97 -8.11
CA VAL A 777 -8.92 -23.94 -8.98
C VAL A 777 -9.28 -23.30 -10.30
N GLY A 778 -8.58 -22.23 -10.66
CA GLY A 778 -8.72 -21.53 -11.92
C GLY A 778 -7.66 -21.99 -12.93
N ARG A 779 -8.07 -22.25 -14.13
CA ARG A 779 -7.21 -22.73 -15.25
C ARG A 779 -7.50 -21.98 -16.55
N ALA A 780 -6.65 -22.24 -17.55
CA ALA A 780 -6.90 -21.84 -18.93
C ALA A 780 -6.82 -23.05 -19.87
N SER A 781 -7.67 -23.07 -20.85
CA SER A 781 -7.55 -23.92 -22.03
C SER A 781 -7.01 -23.12 -23.20
N TYR A 782 -6.25 -23.76 -24.05
CA TYR A 782 -5.59 -23.14 -25.19
C TYR A 782 -6.00 -23.84 -26.48
N ALA A 783 -6.12 -23.08 -27.56
CA ALA A 783 -6.19 -23.68 -28.88
C ALA A 783 -4.96 -24.56 -29.11
N PRO A 784 -5.10 -25.76 -29.73
CA PRO A 784 -3.98 -26.68 -29.93
C PRO A 784 -2.84 -26.07 -30.74
N LEU A 785 -1.59 -26.27 -30.25
CA LEU A 785 -0.37 -25.90 -30.98
C LEU A 785 0.36 -27.17 -31.40
N ASN A 786 0.75 -27.26 -32.66
CA ASN A 786 1.31 -28.46 -33.24
C ASN A 786 2.86 -28.48 -33.29
N ASP A 787 3.49 -27.36 -32.96
CA ASP A 787 4.96 -27.15 -33.14
C ASP A 787 5.72 -26.84 -31.84
N ILE A 788 5.11 -27.03 -30.68
CA ILE A 788 5.77 -26.77 -29.38
C ILE A 788 6.00 -28.04 -28.55
N GLY A 789 5.55 -29.19 -29.05
CA GLY A 789 5.58 -30.47 -28.31
C GLY A 789 6.97 -30.95 -27.91
N SER A 790 7.99 -30.67 -28.71
CA SER A 790 9.41 -31.02 -28.45
C SER A 790 10.11 -30.07 -27.49
N LEU A 791 9.54 -28.92 -27.17
CA LEU A 791 10.15 -27.92 -26.31
C LEU A 791 10.07 -28.34 -24.83
N SER A 792 11.01 -27.82 -24.02
CA SER A 792 10.99 -28.07 -22.59
C SER A 792 9.70 -27.52 -21.94
N PRO A 793 9.24 -28.08 -20.80
CA PRO A 793 8.06 -27.61 -20.11
C PRO A 793 8.10 -26.12 -19.78
N ALA A 794 9.26 -25.58 -19.39
CA ALA A 794 9.45 -24.17 -19.06
C ALA A 794 9.23 -23.26 -20.28
N VAL A 795 9.75 -23.64 -21.44
CA VAL A 795 9.56 -22.87 -22.69
C VAL A 795 8.09 -22.90 -23.12
N ARG A 796 7.46 -24.09 -23.03
CA ARG A 796 6.01 -24.19 -23.33
C ARG A 796 5.16 -23.32 -22.42
N GLU A 797 5.46 -23.30 -21.13
CA GLU A 797 4.71 -22.43 -20.19
C GLU A 797 4.94 -20.94 -20.50
N ALA A 798 6.17 -20.54 -20.83
CA ALA A 798 6.45 -19.18 -21.26
C ALA A 798 5.66 -18.80 -22.55
N ILE A 799 5.54 -19.71 -23.49
CA ILE A 799 4.72 -19.53 -24.71
C ILE A 799 3.24 -19.34 -24.33
N TYR A 800 2.69 -20.23 -23.51
CA TYR A 800 1.29 -20.13 -23.07
C TYR A 800 1.05 -18.86 -22.25
N GLN A 801 2.01 -18.42 -21.44
CA GLN A 801 1.94 -17.14 -20.72
C GLN A 801 1.82 -15.96 -21.68
N ASN A 802 2.67 -15.89 -22.71
CA ASN A 802 2.62 -14.83 -23.72
C ASN A 802 1.32 -14.86 -24.55
N ILE A 803 0.73 -16.04 -24.78
CA ILE A 803 -0.58 -16.15 -25.44
C ILE A 803 -1.67 -15.60 -24.53
N ARG A 804 -1.65 -15.91 -23.23
CA ARG A 804 -2.62 -15.39 -22.24
C ARG A 804 -2.62 -13.88 -22.15
N THR A 805 -1.44 -13.28 -22.21
CA THR A 805 -1.28 -11.81 -22.06
C THR A 805 -1.36 -11.07 -23.40
N LEU A 806 -1.61 -11.78 -24.50
CA LEU A 806 -1.61 -11.26 -25.87
C LEU A 806 -0.24 -10.73 -26.32
N ALA A 807 0.82 -10.95 -25.57
CA ALA A 807 2.17 -10.48 -25.89
C ALA A 807 2.74 -11.12 -27.16
N MET A 808 2.45 -12.40 -27.37
CA MET A 808 2.83 -13.10 -28.58
C MET A 808 1.72 -14.08 -28.99
N GLN A 809 1.28 -14.00 -30.22
CA GLN A 809 0.17 -14.83 -30.72
C GLN A 809 0.63 -15.88 -31.72
N PRO A 810 -0.01 -17.06 -31.72
CA PRO A 810 0.23 -18.07 -32.76
C PRO A 810 -0.42 -17.62 -34.08
N ASN A 811 0.03 -18.25 -35.16
CA ASN A 811 -0.63 -18.13 -36.46
C ASN A 811 -1.38 -19.44 -36.70
N GLY A 812 -2.71 -19.41 -36.49
CA GLY A 812 -3.50 -20.64 -36.45
C GLY A 812 -3.00 -21.58 -35.33
N SER A 813 -2.67 -22.81 -35.65
CA SER A 813 -2.15 -23.85 -34.74
C SER A 813 -0.63 -23.87 -34.61
N SER A 814 0.08 -22.85 -35.09
CA SER A 814 1.57 -22.83 -35.06
C SER A 814 2.10 -21.57 -34.36
N PHE A 815 2.92 -21.75 -33.33
CA PHE A 815 3.64 -20.68 -32.64
C PHE A 815 4.91 -20.24 -33.36
N ARG A 816 5.53 -21.18 -34.12
CA ARG A 816 6.81 -21.00 -34.82
C ARG A 816 7.95 -20.62 -33.90
N PRO A 817 8.30 -21.45 -32.87
CA PRO A 817 9.25 -21.13 -31.83
C PRO A 817 10.64 -20.77 -32.35
N ASP A 818 11.10 -21.44 -33.42
CA ASP A 818 12.43 -21.24 -34.01
C ASP A 818 12.50 -20.11 -35.04
N ARG A 819 11.37 -19.48 -35.37
CA ARG A 819 11.36 -18.30 -36.24
C ARG A 819 12.08 -17.14 -35.56
N THR A 820 12.88 -16.41 -36.32
CA THR A 820 13.47 -15.15 -35.85
C THR A 820 12.37 -14.16 -35.43
N ALA A 821 12.52 -13.61 -34.26
CA ALA A 821 11.69 -12.50 -33.79
C ALA A 821 12.06 -11.20 -34.53
N THR A 822 11.05 -10.53 -35.07
CA THR A 822 11.24 -9.25 -35.73
C THR A 822 11.18 -8.09 -34.74
N ARG A 823 11.60 -6.90 -35.15
CA ARG A 823 11.50 -5.68 -34.32
C ARG A 823 10.05 -5.36 -33.95
N ALA A 824 9.11 -5.63 -34.88
CA ALA A 824 7.68 -5.50 -34.60
C ALA A 824 7.18 -6.55 -33.59
N ASP A 825 7.65 -7.82 -33.68
CA ASP A 825 7.32 -8.86 -32.68
C ASP A 825 7.76 -8.43 -31.28
N VAL A 826 8.99 -7.88 -31.12
CA VAL A 826 9.51 -7.38 -29.83
C VAL A 826 8.70 -6.18 -29.34
N ALA A 827 8.38 -5.23 -30.22
CA ALA A 827 7.58 -4.05 -29.84
C ALA A 827 6.19 -4.44 -29.32
N MET A 828 5.50 -5.36 -30.01
CA MET A 828 4.22 -5.91 -29.57
C MET A 828 4.34 -6.61 -28.23
N ALA A 829 5.32 -7.48 -28.08
CA ALA A 829 5.54 -8.23 -26.86
C ALA A 829 5.79 -7.31 -25.64
N LEU A 830 6.52 -6.21 -25.83
CA LEU A 830 6.80 -5.25 -24.77
C LEU A 830 5.56 -4.41 -24.37
N VAL A 831 4.73 -4.00 -25.33
CA VAL A 831 3.50 -3.25 -25.01
C VAL A 831 2.50 -4.13 -24.26
N ALA A 832 2.32 -5.38 -24.70
CA ALA A 832 1.35 -6.27 -24.08
C ALA A 832 1.87 -6.99 -22.83
N GLY A 833 3.17 -7.33 -22.79
CA GLY A 833 3.78 -8.16 -21.75
C GLY A 833 4.78 -7.48 -20.82
N ALA A 834 5.16 -6.20 -21.04
CA ALA A 834 6.15 -5.52 -20.23
C ALA A 834 5.72 -4.14 -19.72
N GLN A 835 4.42 -3.90 -19.59
CA GLN A 835 3.85 -2.66 -19.02
C GLN A 835 4.29 -1.37 -19.75
N VAL A 836 4.54 -1.46 -21.05
CA VAL A 836 4.84 -0.27 -21.86
C VAL A 836 3.53 0.44 -22.22
N PRO A 837 3.31 1.70 -21.81
CA PRO A 837 2.08 2.42 -22.09
C PRO A 837 1.84 2.63 -23.59
N GLN A 838 0.61 2.42 -24.04
CA GLN A 838 0.21 2.64 -25.41
C GLN A 838 0.27 4.12 -25.79
N TYR A 839 0.77 4.37 -26.99
CA TYR A 839 0.82 5.69 -27.62
C TYR A 839 0.75 5.56 -29.14
N LEU A 840 0.07 6.50 -29.80
CA LEU A 840 0.05 6.59 -31.26
C LEU A 840 0.01 8.06 -31.69
N ALA A 841 1.02 8.50 -32.41
CA ALA A 841 1.10 9.86 -32.98
C ALA A 841 0.06 10.08 -34.09
N GLY A 842 -0.26 11.33 -34.37
CA GLY A 842 -1.18 11.71 -35.45
C GLY A 842 -0.62 11.40 -36.84
N GLN A 843 0.67 11.64 -37.04
CA GLN A 843 1.41 11.28 -38.24
C GLN A 843 2.37 10.14 -37.94
N PRO A 844 2.64 9.25 -38.91
CA PRO A 844 3.63 8.19 -38.73
C PRO A 844 5.00 8.78 -38.33
N LEU A 845 5.54 8.26 -37.21
CA LEU A 845 6.90 8.64 -36.77
C LEU A 845 8.00 8.01 -37.64
N TYR A 846 7.69 6.92 -38.32
CA TYR A 846 8.63 6.14 -39.15
C TYR A 846 8.07 5.95 -40.55
N SER A 847 8.92 6.21 -41.57
CA SER A 847 8.50 6.18 -42.97
C SER A 847 8.12 4.78 -43.50
N ASP A 848 8.63 3.74 -42.88
CA ASP A 848 8.44 2.33 -43.27
C ASP A 848 7.39 1.60 -42.41
N VAL A 849 6.67 2.32 -41.51
CA VAL A 849 5.61 1.75 -40.66
C VAL A 849 4.29 2.47 -40.92
N GLN A 850 3.45 1.93 -41.79
CA GLN A 850 2.18 2.55 -42.23
C GLN A 850 0.93 1.88 -41.65
N ASP A 851 0.98 0.57 -41.36
CA ASP A 851 -0.12 -0.15 -40.76
C ASP A 851 -0.37 0.31 -39.32
N LEU A 852 -1.63 0.66 -39.01
CA LEU A 852 -2.02 1.23 -37.72
C LEU A 852 -1.67 0.35 -36.52
N THR A 853 -1.81 -0.95 -36.67
CA THR A 853 -1.52 -1.90 -35.58
C THR A 853 -0.02 -1.96 -35.30
N THR A 854 0.80 -2.09 -36.33
CA THR A 854 2.27 -2.08 -36.19
C THR A 854 2.77 -0.71 -35.69
N ARG A 855 2.19 0.41 -36.21
CA ARG A 855 2.49 1.76 -35.72
C ARG A 855 2.24 1.90 -34.23
N LEU A 856 1.08 1.43 -33.74
CA LEU A 856 0.76 1.49 -32.32
C LEU A 856 1.89 0.89 -31.47
N PHE A 857 2.32 -0.32 -31.79
CA PHE A 857 3.37 -0.99 -31.01
C PHE A 857 4.73 -0.29 -31.15
N VAL A 858 5.12 0.04 -32.37
CA VAL A 858 6.40 0.71 -32.64
C VAL A 858 6.45 2.10 -32.01
N GLU A 859 5.42 2.91 -32.16
CA GLU A 859 5.38 4.25 -31.62
C GLU A 859 5.22 4.25 -30.10
N SER A 860 4.57 3.24 -29.50
CA SER A 860 4.53 3.05 -28.06
C SER A 860 5.94 2.83 -27.48
N VAL A 861 6.72 1.87 -28.00
CA VAL A 861 8.06 1.56 -27.50
C VAL A 861 9.07 2.68 -27.80
N GLN A 862 8.79 3.52 -28.77
CA GLN A 862 9.66 4.64 -29.17
C GLN A 862 9.16 6.00 -28.66
N SER A 863 8.07 6.03 -27.89
CA SER A 863 7.58 7.28 -27.34
C SER A 863 8.63 7.93 -26.43
N PRO A 864 8.77 9.25 -26.42
CA PRO A 864 9.73 9.95 -25.54
C PRO A 864 9.57 9.59 -24.07
N SER A 865 8.34 9.29 -23.64
CA SER A 865 8.03 8.89 -22.28
C SER A 865 8.57 7.49 -21.89
N ASN A 866 8.77 6.63 -22.89
CA ASN A 866 9.33 5.29 -22.68
C ASN A 866 10.84 5.25 -22.94
N GLY A 867 11.43 6.42 -23.30
CA GLY A 867 12.86 6.61 -23.43
C GLY A 867 13.48 5.93 -24.66
N SER A 868 12.71 5.77 -25.75
CA SER A 868 13.16 5.13 -27.00
C SER A 868 13.80 3.78 -26.74
N ILE A 869 13.00 2.73 -26.62
CA ILE A 869 13.46 1.38 -26.28
C ILE A 869 14.46 0.86 -27.32
N PHE A 870 14.29 1.21 -28.60
CA PHE A 870 15.26 0.94 -29.68
C PHE A 870 16.06 2.20 -29.99
N PRO A 871 17.28 2.35 -29.44
CA PRO A 871 18.07 3.57 -29.59
C PRO A 871 18.62 3.81 -31.00
N ASP A 872 18.62 2.77 -31.84
CA ASP A 872 19.11 2.76 -33.22
C ASP A 872 18.06 3.22 -34.26
N ALA A 873 16.90 3.70 -33.80
CA ALA A 873 15.81 4.20 -34.65
C ALA A 873 15.27 5.51 -34.06
N SER A 874 15.50 6.61 -34.77
CA SER A 874 14.99 7.94 -34.40
C SER A 874 13.74 8.29 -35.19
N PRO A 875 12.81 9.12 -34.66
CA PRO A 875 11.70 9.66 -35.44
C PRO A 875 12.18 10.34 -36.73
N GLY A 876 11.54 10.01 -37.83
CA GLY A 876 11.93 10.44 -39.19
C GLY A 876 12.74 9.42 -39.98
N ASP A 877 13.39 8.48 -39.30
CA ASP A 877 14.16 7.40 -39.93
C ASP A 877 13.26 6.20 -40.32
N GLN A 878 13.88 5.05 -40.59
CA GLN A 878 13.21 3.76 -40.75
C GLN A 878 13.32 2.96 -39.45
N PHE A 879 12.21 2.40 -38.98
CA PHE A 879 12.19 1.49 -37.81
C PHE A 879 12.63 0.08 -38.18
N ARG A 880 12.43 -0.31 -39.42
CA ARG A 880 12.73 -1.67 -39.95
C ARG A 880 11.90 -2.76 -39.23
N PRO A 881 10.55 -2.68 -39.21
CA PRO A 881 9.68 -3.54 -38.40
C PRO A 881 9.83 -5.03 -38.67
N ASN A 882 10.18 -5.40 -39.89
CA ASN A 882 10.33 -6.79 -40.35
C ASN A 882 11.75 -7.32 -40.22
N GLU A 883 12.71 -6.49 -39.79
CA GLU A 883 14.10 -6.94 -39.55
C GLU A 883 14.18 -7.81 -38.33
N GLY A 884 14.98 -8.92 -38.43
CA GLY A 884 15.24 -9.80 -37.29
C GLY A 884 16.06 -9.09 -36.21
N VAL A 885 15.68 -9.27 -34.95
CA VAL A 885 16.37 -8.63 -33.84
C VAL A 885 17.59 -9.46 -33.41
N SER A 886 18.77 -8.84 -33.36
CA SER A 886 19.95 -9.47 -32.80
C SER A 886 19.84 -9.60 -31.26
N ARG A 887 20.56 -10.54 -30.68
CA ARG A 887 20.59 -10.71 -29.21
C ARG A 887 21.09 -9.45 -28.49
N LEU A 888 22.01 -8.70 -29.10
CA LEU A 888 22.50 -7.44 -28.59
C LEU A 888 21.38 -6.38 -28.56
N THR A 889 20.66 -6.21 -29.67
CA THR A 889 19.51 -5.30 -29.74
C THR A 889 18.41 -5.71 -28.77
N ALA A 890 18.15 -7.04 -28.65
CA ALA A 890 17.18 -7.56 -27.68
C ALA A 890 17.60 -7.26 -26.22
N ALA A 891 18.89 -7.42 -25.88
CA ALA A 891 19.37 -7.10 -24.54
C ALA A 891 19.10 -5.62 -24.18
N VAL A 892 19.40 -4.71 -25.11
CA VAL A 892 19.11 -3.27 -24.92
C VAL A 892 17.63 -3.00 -24.74
N ALA A 893 16.79 -3.57 -25.61
CA ALA A 893 15.34 -3.35 -25.58
C ALA A 893 14.69 -3.92 -24.30
N LEU A 894 15.03 -5.13 -23.91
CA LEU A 894 14.49 -5.82 -22.72
C LEU A 894 14.91 -5.12 -21.42
N VAL A 895 16.18 -4.74 -21.29
CA VAL A 895 16.70 -4.04 -20.11
C VAL A 895 16.08 -2.64 -19.97
N ARG A 896 15.91 -1.91 -21.08
CA ARG A 896 15.21 -0.63 -21.08
C ARG A 896 13.73 -0.79 -20.70
N ALA A 897 13.07 -1.79 -21.27
CA ALA A 897 11.69 -2.12 -20.92
C ALA A 897 11.55 -2.56 -19.45
N ALA A 898 12.58 -3.18 -18.86
CA ALA A 898 12.64 -3.49 -17.44
C ALA A 898 12.81 -2.26 -16.53
N GLY A 899 13.02 -1.07 -17.08
CA GLY A 899 13.29 0.16 -16.31
C GLY A 899 14.72 0.29 -15.79
N LEU A 900 15.65 -0.60 -16.24
CA LEU A 900 17.03 -0.69 -15.75
C LEU A 900 18.02 0.13 -16.62
N ARG A 901 17.54 1.10 -17.37
CA ARG A 901 18.39 1.90 -18.29
C ARG A 901 19.53 2.58 -17.55
N ALA A 902 19.25 3.30 -16.48
CA ALA A 902 20.26 4.04 -15.73
C ALA A 902 21.34 3.12 -15.15
N GLU A 903 20.95 1.96 -14.65
CA GLU A 903 21.87 0.94 -14.13
C GLU A 903 22.74 0.37 -15.25
N ALA A 904 22.16 0.08 -16.42
CA ALA A 904 22.91 -0.41 -17.58
C ALA A 904 23.94 0.63 -18.07
N GLU A 905 23.53 1.89 -18.15
CA GLU A 905 24.44 2.99 -18.58
C GLU A 905 25.56 3.22 -17.54
N ALA A 906 25.28 3.06 -16.26
CA ALA A 906 26.30 3.12 -15.20
C ALA A 906 27.31 1.97 -15.25
N LYS A 907 26.90 0.80 -15.77
CA LYS A 907 27.78 -0.35 -16.02
C LYS A 907 28.48 -0.33 -17.39
N ALA A 908 28.39 0.75 -18.16
CA ALA A 908 29.07 0.88 -19.43
C ALA A 908 30.60 0.66 -19.28
N GLY A 909 31.21 -0.09 -20.20
CA GLY A 909 32.64 -0.38 -20.16
C GLY A 909 33.07 -1.47 -19.19
N THR A 910 32.18 -1.99 -18.32
CA THR A 910 32.53 -3.08 -17.40
C THR A 910 32.88 -4.37 -18.15
N PRO A 911 33.84 -5.19 -17.68
CA PRO A 911 34.14 -6.49 -18.26
C PRO A 911 32.91 -7.42 -18.24
N LEU A 912 32.66 -8.12 -19.33
CA LEU A 912 31.64 -9.16 -19.42
C LEU A 912 32.26 -10.54 -19.17
N ALA A 913 31.58 -11.41 -18.43
CA ALA A 913 31.99 -12.76 -18.14
C ALA A 913 31.67 -13.75 -19.29
N VAL A 914 31.85 -13.32 -20.55
CA VAL A 914 31.63 -14.12 -21.75
C VAL A 914 32.84 -14.02 -22.68
N LEU A 915 33.14 -15.09 -23.42
CA LEU A 915 34.36 -15.20 -24.26
C LEU A 915 34.32 -14.25 -25.47
N ASP A 916 33.14 -13.89 -25.93
CA ASP A 916 32.91 -13.00 -27.07
C ASP A 916 32.62 -11.56 -26.66
N ALA A 917 33.00 -11.16 -25.45
CA ALA A 917 32.83 -9.79 -24.91
C ALA A 917 33.39 -8.70 -25.81
N SER A 918 34.44 -8.99 -26.62
CA SER A 918 35.03 -8.06 -27.59
C SER A 918 34.09 -7.67 -28.73
N LEU A 919 33.07 -8.49 -29.01
CA LEU A 919 32.04 -8.19 -30.02
C LEU A 919 30.92 -7.30 -29.50
N VAL A 920 30.93 -6.94 -28.22
CA VAL A 920 29.96 -6.05 -27.58
C VAL A 920 30.61 -4.66 -27.42
N PRO A 921 30.04 -3.62 -28.06
CA PRO A 921 30.48 -2.23 -27.84
C PRO A 921 30.52 -1.88 -26.36
N SER A 922 31.55 -1.11 -25.95
CA SER A 922 31.78 -0.78 -24.53
C SER A 922 30.57 -0.15 -23.86
N GLU A 923 29.89 0.78 -24.56
CA GLU A 923 28.70 1.49 -24.11
C GLU A 923 27.48 0.58 -23.91
N LEU A 924 27.45 -0.58 -24.54
CA LEU A 924 26.34 -1.55 -24.45
C LEU A 924 26.60 -2.72 -23.50
N ARG A 925 27.84 -2.82 -22.94
CA ARG A 925 28.20 -3.93 -22.06
C ARG A 925 27.34 -4.01 -20.80
N GLY A 926 26.94 -2.88 -20.23
CA GLY A 926 26.03 -2.85 -19.08
C GLY A 926 24.66 -3.45 -19.38
N TYR A 927 24.14 -3.25 -20.59
CA TYR A 927 22.88 -3.86 -21.02
C TYR A 927 22.99 -5.38 -21.15
N VAL A 928 24.10 -5.85 -21.72
CA VAL A 928 24.36 -7.31 -21.85
C VAL A 928 24.58 -7.93 -20.48
N SER A 929 25.35 -7.28 -19.59
CA SER A 929 25.54 -7.73 -18.20
C SER A 929 24.22 -7.91 -17.49
N LEU A 930 23.37 -6.87 -17.51
CA LEU A 930 22.06 -6.92 -16.86
C LEU A 930 21.11 -7.91 -17.52
N ALA A 931 21.12 -8.05 -18.85
CA ALA A 931 20.29 -9.05 -19.52
C ALA A 931 20.62 -10.48 -19.06
N ILE A 932 21.92 -10.78 -18.85
CA ILE A 932 22.38 -12.07 -18.33
C ILE A 932 22.10 -12.20 -16.83
N GLU A 933 22.51 -11.22 -16.02
CA GLU A 933 22.30 -11.20 -14.56
C GLU A 933 20.83 -11.34 -14.19
N GLN A 934 19.98 -10.70 -14.95
CA GLN A 934 18.53 -10.74 -14.77
C GLN A 934 17.89 -11.99 -15.42
N GLY A 935 18.65 -12.84 -16.13
CA GLY A 935 18.16 -14.03 -16.80
C GLY A 935 17.26 -13.75 -18.01
N LEU A 936 17.17 -12.48 -18.47
CA LEU A 936 16.35 -12.09 -19.62
C LEU A 936 16.83 -12.76 -20.92
N LEU A 937 18.13 -12.94 -21.06
CA LEU A 937 18.74 -13.70 -22.13
C LEU A 937 19.73 -14.71 -21.56
N GLN A 938 19.55 -15.96 -21.92
CA GLN A 938 20.46 -17.01 -21.49
C GLN A 938 21.82 -16.89 -22.22
N SER A 939 22.90 -17.13 -21.53
CA SER A 939 24.23 -17.26 -22.10
C SER A 939 24.89 -18.52 -21.54
N ASP A 940 25.74 -19.14 -22.35
CA ASP A 940 26.72 -20.12 -21.91
C ASP A 940 28.09 -19.39 -21.73
N SER A 941 29.17 -19.97 -22.26
CA SER A 941 30.46 -19.27 -22.36
C SER A 941 30.46 -18.11 -23.37
N LEU A 942 29.45 -17.98 -24.23
CA LEU A 942 29.32 -16.99 -25.30
C LEU A 942 27.95 -16.30 -25.18
N PHE A 943 27.90 -14.98 -25.41
CA PHE A 943 26.65 -14.25 -25.52
C PHE A 943 26.05 -14.27 -26.92
N ARG A 944 26.89 -14.37 -27.97
CA ARG A 944 26.55 -14.34 -29.40
C ARG A 944 25.76 -13.08 -29.79
N PRO A 945 26.32 -11.86 -29.64
CA PRO A 945 25.61 -10.60 -29.79
C PRO A 945 24.97 -10.42 -31.18
N GLN A 946 25.56 -10.99 -32.21
CA GLN A 946 25.09 -10.91 -33.61
C GLN A 946 24.03 -11.94 -34.00
N ASN A 947 23.87 -13.01 -33.22
CA ASN A 947 22.84 -14.00 -33.50
C ASN A 947 21.44 -13.41 -33.39
N LEU A 948 20.53 -13.88 -34.26
CA LEU A 948 19.14 -13.42 -34.23
C LEU A 948 18.36 -14.10 -33.11
N LEU A 949 17.52 -13.34 -32.43
CA LEU A 949 16.65 -13.81 -31.34
C LEU A 949 15.53 -14.67 -31.93
N THR A 950 15.26 -15.83 -31.35
CA THR A 950 14.12 -16.67 -31.73
C THR A 950 12.85 -16.22 -31.00
N ARG A 951 11.67 -16.58 -31.52
CA ARG A 951 10.39 -16.32 -30.84
C ARG A 951 10.28 -17.06 -29.50
N ALA A 952 10.89 -18.23 -29.37
CA ALA A 952 10.96 -18.97 -28.10
C ALA A 952 11.78 -18.23 -27.04
N GLU A 953 12.96 -17.70 -27.44
CA GLU A 953 13.78 -16.88 -26.53
C GLU A 953 13.07 -15.59 -26.12
N LEU A 954 12.39 -14.92 -27.06
CA LEU A 954 11.59 -13.75 -26.76
C LEU A 954 10.45 -14.09 -25.77
N ALA A 955 9.75 -15.20 -25.97
CA ALA A 955 8.67 -15.63 -25.08
C ALA A 955 9.17 -15.85 -23.64
N GLN A 956 10.35 -16.45 -23.47
CA GLN A 956 10.97 -16.64 -22.15
C GLN A 956 11.35 -15.30 -21.50
N ALA A 957 11.94 -14.39 -22.27
CA ALA A 957 12.32 -13.07 -21.77
C ALA A 957 11.12 -12.26 -21.30
N ILE A 958 10.04 -12.23 -22.09
CA ILE A 958 8.80 -11.51 -21.74
C ILE A 958 8.13 -12.15 -20.52
N ALA A 959 8.02 -13.47 -20.45
CA ALA A 959 7.45 -14.16 -19.30
C ALA A 959 8.21 -13.85 -17.99
N LEU A 960 9.52 -13.66 -18.08
CA LEU A 960 10.34 -13.26 -16.93
C LEU A 960 10.13 -11.80 -16.56
N LEU A 961 10.01 -10.89 -17.54
CA LEU A 961 9.71 -9.47 -17.30
C LEU A 961 8.36 -9.29 -16.58
N GLU A 962 7.32 -10.02 -17.01
CA GLU A 962 6.02 -10.05 -16.34
C GLU A 962 6.16 -10.39 -14.85
N THR A 963 6.91 -11.45 -14.54
CA THR A 963 7.10 -11.92 -13.16
C THR A 963 7.83 -10.91 -12.29
N ARG A 964 8.79 -10.16 -12.85
CA ARG A 964 9.62 -9.20 -12.11
C ARG A 964 8.92 -7.88 -11.84
N ARG A 965 8.06 -7.42 -12.74
CA ARG A 965 7.37 -6.13 -12.61
C ARG A 965 6.12 -6.18 -11.75
N GLY A 966 5.57 -7.35 -11.55
CA GLY A 966 4.21 -7.44 -11.05
C GLY A 966 4.05 -7.82 -9.58
N ARG A 967 5.05 -8.35 -8.89
CA ARG A 967 4.83 -8.86 -7.52
C ARG A 967 6.04 -8.71 -6.63
#